data_b1af173cd2aba94aff96540081a39138
#
_entry.id   b1af173cd2aba94aff96540081a39138
#
_cell.length_a   1.000
_cell.length_b   1.000
_cell.length_c   1.000
_cell.angle_alpha   90.00
_cell.angle_beta   90.00
_cell.angle_gamma   90.00
#
_symmetry.space_group_name_H-M   'P 1'
#
loop_
_entity.id
_entity.type
_entity.pdbx_description
1 polymer ?
#
loop_
_entity_poly.entity_id
_entity_poly.type
_entity_poly.pdbx_seq_one_letter_code
_entity_poly.pdbx_strand_id
1 'polypeptide(L)'
;MKISHTDVLVIGGGLAGLRTAIGAKRRGLETLILSLVPAKRSHSVAAQGGMQASLANGIKGEGDNEDVHFEDTVRGSDWGCDQQVARMFAHMAPKAVRELAAWGVAWSRVKSGDREVVINGQRVTLTEKEAAHGLITARDFGGTRKWRTCFTSDGTGHAMLYTVSDQVIGEAIPVHERMEALALIHDGQQCHGAVVRDLISGELSAYLARATVMATGGYGRIWGISTNALINEGMGAALALETGVARLGNMEAVQFHPTAIVPAGILVTEGCRGDGGLLLDKDGHRFMPDYEPEKKELASRDVVSRRMAEHMRAGKGVPSAYGEHLWLDISNLGAAHIDKNLREVKDICRYFLGIDPVKDPIPVRPTQHYSMGGVRTDQRGESPWLHGLFSCGEAACWDMHGFNRLGGNSVAETVVAGMLVGEYVADYCYSSHAQFDPSATLARQFVERERASLTALTSHAGGESAVALRARMEQIMTDKVGLFRNGVDLASAVEELAALLARSKQVGLRAGNLDANPELVLAYRLPRMLKVALTVALGALQRTESRGAHFREDHPARNDRDWLNRTLAFWPEGDAMPSLDYESLDVMQMELPPGFRGYGVKNIVEHPASAMRQAEVDEVVEAKPDRYSRQSALMPFKQLLPARYRGRNARLDEF
;
A
#
# COMPACT_ATOMS: atom_id res chain seq x y z
N MET A 1 -18.92 19.05 -24.45
CA MET A 1 -18.48 17.94 -23.59
C MET A 1 -17.92 16.84 -24.47
N LYS A 2 -16.70 16.40 -24.19
CA LYS A 2 -16.04 15.28 -24.90
C LYS A 2 -16.39 13.97 -24.19
N ILE A 3 -16.76 12.94 -24.95
CA ILE A 3 -16.91 11.57 -24.47
C ILE A 3 -15.86 10.73 -25.20
N SER A 4 -15.03 10.03 -24.46
CA SER A 4 -14.02 9.10 -24.97
C SER A 4 -14.38 7.68 -24.54
N HIS A 5 -14.05 6.69 -25.38
CA HIS A 5 -14.32 5.28 -25.15
C HIS A 5 -13.01 4.50 -25.14
N THR A 6 -12.92 3.49 -24.31
CA THR A 6 -11.83 2.50 -24.26
C THR A 6 -12.38 1.17 -23.74
N ASP A 7 -11.67 0.06 -23.88
CA ASP A 7 -12.07 -1.18 -23.22
C ASP A 7 -11.73 -1.12 -21.71
N VAL A 8 -10.53 -0.63 -21.38
CA VAL A 8 -10.03 -0.56 -20.02
C VAL A 8 -9.55 0.85 -19.70
N LEU A 9 -10.14 1.45 -18.66
CA LEU A 9 -9.72 2.73 -18.10
C LEU A 9 -8.94 2.48 -16.80
N VAL A 10 -7.67 2.87 -16.77
CA VAL A 10 -6.83 2.79 -15.56
C VAL A 10 -6.65 4.18 -14.97
N ILE A 11 -7.05 4.36 -13.71
CA ILE A 11 -6.93 5.63 -12.97
C ILE A 11 -5.77 5.51 -11.99
N GLY A 12 -4.62 6.05 -12.38
CA GLY A 12 -3.38 6.05 -11.61
C GLY A 12 -2.18 5.57 -12.43
N GLY A 13 -1.17 6.45 -12.60
CA GLY A 13 0.07 6.20 -13.34
C GLY A 13 1.22 5.66 -12.48
N GLY A 14 0.94 5.01 -11.34
CA GLY A 14 1.93 4.31 -10.53
C GLY A 14 2.19 2.89 -11.02
N LEU A 15 3.12 2.16 -10.36
CA LEU A 15 3.52 0.80 -10.73
C LEU A 15 2.32 -0.15 -10.95
N ALA A 16 1.34 -0.14 -10.05
CA ALA A 16 0.18 -1.01 -10.15
C ALA A 16 -0.65 -0.73 -11.40
N GLY A 17 -0.97 0.54 -11.66
CA GLY A 17 -1.76 0.94 -12.83
C GLY A 17 -1.02 0.68 -14.15
N LEU A 18 0.25 1.04 -14.23
CA LEU A 18 1.07 0.79 -15.42
C LEU A 18 1.17 -0.72 -15.73
N ARG A 19 1.41 -1.55 -14.69
CA ARG A 19 1.53 -3.00 -14.90
C ARG A 19 0.19 -3.65 -15.28
N THR A 20 -0.92 -3.18 -14.71
CA THR A 20 -2.28 -3.62 -15.08
C THR A 20 -2.58 -3.30 -16.53
N ALA A 21 -2.28 -2.08 -16.95
CA ALA A 21 -2.51 -1.64 -18.33
C ALA A 21 -1.71 -2.48 -19.35
N ILE A 22 -0.45 -2.82 -19.05
CA ILE A 22 0.36 -3.73 -19.87
C ILE A 22 -0.32 -5.11 -20.00
N GLY A 23 -0.84 -5.65 -18.88
CA GLY A 23 -1.56 -6.93 -18.88
C GLY A 23 -2.78 -6.93 -19.80
N ALA A 24 -3.65 -5.94 -19.63
CA ALA A 24 -4.86 -5.77 -20.45
C ALA A 24 -4.52 -5.54 -21.95
N LYS A 25 -3.53 -4.70 -22.23
CA LYS A 25 -3.09 -4.42 -23.60
C LYS A 25 -2.57 -5.66 -24.32
N ARG A 26 -1.76 -6.46 -23.65
CA ARG A 26 -1.22 -7.75 -24.20
C ARG A 26 -2.30 -8.80 -24.44
N ARG A 27 -3.47 -8.64 -23.84
CA ARG A 27 -4.67 -9.44 -24.10
C ARG A 27 -5.51 -8.87 -25.27
N GLY A 28 -5.04 -7.82 -25.95
CA GLY A 28 -5.65 -7.23 -27.14
C GLY A 28 -6.72 -6.16 -26.85
N LEU A 29 -6.81 -5.64 -25.61
CA LEU A 29 -7.78 -4.62 -25.24
C LEU A 29 -7.24 -3.21 -25.48
N GLU A 30 -8.11 -2.30 -25.92
CA GLU A 30 -7.82 -0.87 -25.91
C GLU A 30 -7.76 -0.38 -24.48
N THR A 31 -6.60 0.16 -24.09
CA THR A 31 -6.32 0.52 -22.70
C THR A 31 -5.80 1.95 -22.64
N LEU A 32 -6.36 2.73 -21.71
CA LEU A 32 -5.98 4.12 -21.47
C LEU A 32 -5.63 4.31 -19.99
N ILE A 33 -4.56 5.06 -19.71
CA ILE A 33 -4.17 5.43 -18.35
C ILE A 33 -4.43 6.93 -18.13
N LEU A 34 -5.12 7.26 -17.04
CA LEU A 34 -5.23 8.61 -16.52
C LEU A 34 -4.29 8.79 -15.33
N SER A 35 -3.49 9.82 -15.35
CA SER A 35 -2.56 10.13 -14.25
C SER A 35 -2.71 11.57 -13.78
N LEU A 36 -2.83 11.74 -12.46
CA LEU A 36 -2.93 13.06 -11.82
C LEU A 36 -1.65 13.90 -11.99
N VAL A 37 -0.52 13.22 -12.03
CA VAL A 37 0.83 13.80 -12.23
C VAL A 37 1.52 13.06 -13.38
N PRO A 38 2.64 13.55 -13.92
CA PRO A 38 3.46 12.74 -14.81
C PRO A 38 3.75 11.37 -14.18
N ALA A 39 3.50 10.28 -14.94
CA ALA A 39 3.55 8.91 -14.40
C ALA A 39 4.88 8.62 -13.66
N LYS A 40 6.01 9.10 -14.20
CA LYS A 40 7.35 8.98 -13.60
C LYS A 40 7.52 9.81 -12.30
N ARG A 41 6.51 10.58 -11.88
CA ARG A 41 6.46 11.32 -10.60
C ARG A 41 5.41 10.77 -9.63
N SER A 42 4.83 9.61 -9.92
CA SER A 42 3.94 8.91 -8.98
C SER A 42 4.70 8.54 -7.70
N HIS A 43 3.95 8.29 -6.61
CA HIS A 43 4.56 7.92 -5.32
C HIS A 43 5.48 6.69 -5.40
N SER A 44 5.25 5.79 -6.36
CA SER A 44 6.09 4.61 -6.58
C SER A 44 7.57 4.94 -6.75
N VAL A 45 7.92 6.12 -7.29
CA VAL A 45 9.31 6.55 -7.47
C VAL A 45 10.07 6.68 -6.15
N ALA A 46 9.38 7.00 -5.05
CA ALA A 46 9.97 7.22 -3.74
C ALA A 46 10.22 5.92 -2.94
N ALA A 47 9.91 4.76 -3.48
CA ALA A 47 10.12 3.49 -2.80
C ALA A 47 11.62 3.10 -2.83
N GLN A 48 12.28 3.14 -1.67
CA GLN A 48 13.72 2.94 -1.54
C GLN A 48 14.09 1.48 -1.24
N GLY A 49 13.28 0.80 -0.46
CA GLY A 49 13.65 -0.43 0.26
C GLY A 49 13.97 -1.63 -0.63
N GLY A 50 13.07 -2.00 -1.51
CA GLY A 50 13.16 -3.19 -2.35
C GLY A 50 11.85 -3.96 -2.46
N MET A 51 11.88 -5.05 -3.22
CA MET A 51 10.76 -5.92 -3.55
C MET A 51 10.97 -7.31 -2.95
N GLN A 52 10.04 -7.78 -2.11
CA GLN A 52 10.13 -9.13 -1.55
C GLN A 52 9.78 -10.20 -2.59
N ALA A 53 10.68 -11.17 -2.75
CA ALA A 53 10.45 -12.38 -3.54
C ALA A 53 11.41 -13.48 -3.08
N SER A 54 10.92 -14.71 -2.96
CA SER A 54 11.72 -15.86 -2.49
C SER A 54 12.70 -16.38 -3.56
N LEU A 55 13.52 -15.48 -4.10
CA LEU A 55 14.67 -15.82 -4.96
C LEU A 55 15.93 -16.11 -4.12
N ALA A 56 16.18 -15.27 -3.14
CA ALA A 56 17.17 -15.32 -2.09
C ALA A 56 18.48 -16.07 -2.46
N ASN A 57 19.12 -15.66 -3.57
CA ASN A 57 20.26 -16.37 -4.16
C ASN A 57 21.58 -16.23 -3.36
N GLY A 58 21.65 -15.35 -2.36
CA GLY A 58 22.76 -15.27 -1.42
C GLY A 58 22.64 -16.32 -0.30
N ILE A 59 23.77 -16.67 0.35
CA ILE A 59 23.82 -17.69 1.40
C ILE A 59 22.82 -17.45 2.55
N LYS A 60 22.57 -16.20 2.93
CA LYS A 60 21.58 -15.84 3.96
C LYS A 60 20.12 -16.08 3.55
N GLY A 61 19.87 -16.43 2.30
CA GLY A 61 18.58 -16.88 1.79
C GLY A 61 18.38 -18.41 1.81
N GLU A 62 19.36 -19.16 2.33
CA GLU A 62 19.23 -20.63 2.41
C GLU A 62 17.97 -21.05 3.17
N GLY A 63 17.20 -21.98 2.58
CA GLY A 63 15.93 -22.46 3.12
C GLY A 63 14.73 -21.53 2.84
N ASP A 64 14.91 -20.40 2.14
CA ASP A 64 13.80 -19.54 1.73
C ASP A 64 13.02 -20.16 0.57
N ASN A 65 11.70 -20.01 0.63
CA ASN A 65 10.77 -20.44 -0.40
C ASN A 65 9.42 -19.70 -0.26
N GLU A 66 8.46 -20.02 -1.13
CA GLU A 66 7.14 -19.41 -1.13
C GLU A 66 6.35 -19.63 0.16
N ASP A 67 6.55 -20.78 0.85
CA ASP A 67 5.85 -21.08 2.10
C ASP A 67 6.37 -20.17 3.22
N VAL A 68 7.69 -20.00 3.31
CA VAL A 68 8.30 -19.08 4.28
C VAL A 68 7.86 -17.64 4.02
N HIS A 69 7.76 -17.22 2.75
CA HIS A 69 7.27 -15.89 2.39
C HIS A 69 5.79 -15.69 2.74
N PHE A 70 4.97 -16.70 2.46
CA PHE A 70 3.55 -16.71 2.83
C PHE A 70 3.35 -16.62 4.34
N GLU A 71 4.01 -17.50 5.11
CA GLU A 71 3.90 -17.48 6.57
C GLU A 71 4.37 -16.16 7.19
N ASP A 72 5.49 -15.58 6.70
CA ASP A 72 5.96 -14.27 7.17
C ASP A 72 4.93 -13.19 6.87
N THR A 73 4.25 -13.25 5.71
CA THR A 73 3.21 -12.30 5.32
C THR A 73 1.98 -12.42 6.23
N VAL A 74 1.50 -13.63 6.49
CA VAL A 74 0.34 -13.87 7.37
C VAL A 74 0.64 -13.46 8.82
N ARG A 75 1.80 -13.88 9.37
CA ARG A 75 2.23 -13.48 10.72
C ARG A 75 2.44 -11.97 10.81
N GLY A 76 3.08 -11.38 9.78
CA GLY A 76 3.32 -9.96 9.69
C GLY A 76 2.04 -9.13 9.66
N SER A 77 0.99 -9.62 9.00
CA SER A 77 -0.34 -9.00 8.92
C SER A 77 -1.15 -9.10 10.23
N ASP A 78 -0.63 -9.83 11.21
CA ASP A 78 -1.30 -10.20 12.46
C ASP A 78 -2.60 -10.98 12.21
N TRP A 79 -2.58 -11.90 11.23
CA TRP A 79 -3.69 -12.75 10.75
C TRP A 79 -4.90 -11.98 10.20
N GLY A 80 -4.78 -10.69 9.98
CA GLY A 80 -5.86 -9.89 9.40
C GLY A 80 -5.94 -9.95 7.88
N CYS A 81 -5.11 -10.74 7.19
CA CYS A 81 -5.07 -10.82 5.73
C CYS A 81 -5.92 -11.96 5.17
N ASP A 82 -6.30 -11.85 3.89
CA ASP A 82 -6.79 -12.97 3.09
C ASP A 82 -5.61 -13.91 2.74
N GLN A 83 -5.63 -15.11 3.30
CA GLN A 83 -4.53 -16.06 3.10
C GLN A 83 -4.46 -16.62 1.68
N GLN A 84 -5.57 -16.65 0.92
CA GLN A 84 -5.55 -17.05 -0.48
C GLN A 84 -4.80 -16.00 -1.32
N VAL A 85 -5.07 -14.73 -1.06
CA VAL A 85 -4.36 -13.61 -1.70
C VAL A 85 -2.87 -13.63 -1.31
N ALA A 86 -2.55 -13.84 -0.04
CA ALA A 86 -1.17 -13.95 0.42
C ALA A 86 -0.42 -15.11 -0.26
N ARG A 87 -1.10 -16.23 -0.52
CA ARG A 87 -0.54 -17.37 -1.26
C ARG A 87 -0.30 -17.04 -2.73
N MET A 88 -1.30 -16.46 -3.42
CA MET A 88 -1.13 -16.02 -4.82
C MET A 88 0.04 -15.06 -4.94
N PHE A 89 0.14 -14.10 -4.03
CA PHE A 89 1.21 -13.14 -3.99
C PHE A 89 2.59 -13.79 -3.80
N ALA A 90 2.77 -14.62 -2.76
CA ALA A 90 4.06 -15.28 -2.49
C ALA A 90 4.51 -16.18 -3.65
N HIS A 91 3.55 -16.83 -4.34
CA HIS A 91 3.79 -17.66 -5.51
C HIS A 91 4.22 -16.84 -6.74
N MET A 92 3.61 -15.67 -6.95
CA MET A 92 3.87 -14.84 -8.14
C MET A 92 5.05 -13.87 -7.99
N ALA A 93 5.45 -13.50 -6.78
CA ALA A 93 6.52 -12.53 -6.54
C ALA A 93 7.85 -12.89 -7.22
N PRO A 94 8.34 -14.15 -7.21
CA PRO A 94 9.55 -14.54 -7.97
C PRO A 94 9.44 -14.32 -9.48
N LYS A 95 8.26 -14.57 -10.07
CA LYS A 95 8.02 -14.29 -11.49
C LYS A 95 8.09 -12.79 -11.77
N ALA A 96 7.45 -11.98 -10.94
CA ALA A 96 7.45 -10.53 -11.10
C ALA A 96 8.87 -9.93 -11.08
N VAL A 97 9.75 -10.39 -10.17
CA VAL A 97 11.15 -9.94 -10.14
C VAL A 97 11.89 -10.32 -11.42
N ARG A 98 11.68 -11.55 -11.91
CA ARG A 98 12.33 -12.02 -13.15
C ARG A 98 11.83 -11.26 -14.38
N GLU A 99 10.52 -11.02 -14.48
CA GLU A 99 9.93 -10.20 -15.54
C GLU A 99 10.56 -8.79 -15.56
N LEU A 100 10.63 -8.14 -14.40
CA LEU A 100 11.26 -6.82 -14.29
C LEU A 100 12.75 -6.86 -14.63
N ALA A 101 13.46 -7.93 -14.29
CA ALA A 101 14.85 -8.12 -14.68
C ALA A 101 14.99 -8.23 -16.21
N ALA A 102 14.10 -8.99 -16.87
CA ALA A 102 14.07 -9.13 -18.31
C ALA A 102 13.72 -7.80 -19.03
N TRP A 103 12.91 -6.95 -18.39
CA TRP A 103 12.57 -5.62 -18.92
C TRP A 103 13.68 -4.57 -18.69
N GLY A 104 14.69 -4.88 -17.87
CA GLY A 104 15.86 -4.03 -17.69
C GLY A 104 16.05 -3.42 -16.30
N VAL A 105 15.29 -3.85 -15.28
CA VAL A 105 15.58 -3.41 -13.91
C VAL A 105 16.95 -3.92 -13.49
N ALA A 106 17.85 -3.00 -13.16
CA ALA A 106 19.23 -3.28 -12.79
C ALA A 106 19.33 -3.75 -11.32
N TRP A 107 18.75 -4.91 -11.00
CA TRP A 107 18.82 -5.50 -9.68
C TRP A 107 20.25 -5.66 -9.18
N SER A 108 20.48 -5.40 -7.90
CA SER A 108 21.73 -5.75 -7.23
C SER A 108 21.99 -7.26 -7.32
N ARG A 109 23.25 -7.64 -7.59
CA ARG A 109 23.62 -9.04 -7.85
C ARG A 109 24.47 -9.60 -6.73
N VAL A 110 24.43 -10.93 -6.57
CA VAL A 110 25.43 -11.67 -5.78
C VAL A 110 26.81 -11.35 -6.35
N LYS A 111 27.79 -11.21 -5.47
CA LYS A 111 29.13 -10.80 -5.89
C LYS A 111 29.71 -11.77 -6.93
N SER A 112 30.21 -11.22 -8.02
CA SER A 112 30.86 -12.04 -9.05
C SER A 112 32.09 -12.74 -8.47
N GLY A 113 32.22 -14.04 -8.76
CA GLY A 113 33.26 -14.89 -8.19
C GLY A 113 32.86 -15.68 -6.94
N ASP A 114 31.74 -15.33 -6.28
CA ASP A 114 31.21 -16.15 -5.21
C ASP A 114 30.79 -17.53 -5.78
N ARG A 115 31.29 -18.59 -5.23
CA ARG A 115 30.99 -19.96 -5.67
C ARG A 115 29.91 -20.62 -4.82
N GLU A 116 29.71 -20.20 -3.58
CA GLU A 116 28.62 -20.63 -2.74
C GLU A 116 27.43 -19.69 -2.91
N VAL A 117 26.35 -20.22 -3.44
CA VAL A 117 25.11 -19.49 -3.71
C VAL A 117 23.90 -20.31 -3.26
N VAL A 118 22.72 -19.71 -3.25
CA VAL A 118 21.46 -20.40 -2.97
C VAL A 118 20.62 -20.42 -4.25
N ILE A 119 20.17 -21.60 -4.67
CA ILE A 119 19.28 -21.80 -5.80
C ILE A 119 18.08 -22.63 -5.33
N ASN A 120 16.87 -22.11 -5.53
CA ASN A 120 15.63 -22.74 -5.05
C ASN A 120 15.65 -23.05 -3.54
N GLY A 121 16.24 -22.16 -2.73
CA GLY A 121 16.33 -22.28 -1.29
C GLY A 121 17.42 -23.23 -0.76
N GLN A 122 18.19 -23.89 -1.65
CA GLN A 122 19.26 -24.82 -1.28
C GLN A 122 20.64 -24.25 -1.62
N ARG A 123 21.60 -24.48 -0.72
CA ARG A 123 23.00 -24.11 -0.97
C ARG A 123 23.59 -24.97 -2.07
N VAL A 124 24.24 -24.32 -3.02
CA VAL A 124 24.89 -24.94 -4.18
C VAL A 124 26.30 -24.38 -4.30
N THR A 125 27.28 -25.24 -4.55
CA THR A 125 28.64 -24.84 -4.88
C THR A 125 28.80 -24.86 -6.39
N LEU A 126 29.05 -23.69 -6.98
CA LEU A 126 29.26 -23.51 -8.42
C LEU A 126 30.69 -23.88 -8.82
N THR A 127 30.85 -24.34 -10.04
CA THR A 127 32.16 -24.49 -10.66
C THR A 127 32.79 -23.11 -10.90
N GLU A 128 34.10 -23.06 -11.13
CA GLU A 128 34.79 -21.80 -11.44
C GLU A 128 34.22 -21.11 -12.68
N LYS A 129 33.83 -21.88 -13.69
CA LYS A 129 33.17 -21.38 -14.92
C LYS A 129 31.80 -20.77 -14.66
N GLU A 130 31.06 -21.28 -13.67
CA GLU A 130 29.71 -20.82 -13.29
C GLU A 130 29.74 -19.62 -12.32
N ALA A 131 30.90 -19.26 -11.80
CA ALA A 131 31.03 -18.17 -10.80
C ALA A 131 30.66 -16.77 -11.35
N ALA A 132 30.52 -16.60 -12.66
CA ALA A 132 30.00 -15.38 -13.31
C ALA A 132 28.47 -15.46 -13.55
N HIS A 133 27.72 -15.89 -12.58
CA HIS A 133 26.31 -16.29 -12.69
C HIS A 133 25.29 -15.14 -12.77
N GLY A 134 25.63 -13.94 -12.30
CA GLY A 134 24.74 -12.78 -12.31
C GLY A 134 23.43 -12.95 -11.50
N LEU A 135 23.39 -13.83 -10.49
CA LEU A 135 22.19 -14.07 -9.66
C LEU A 135 21.79 -12.80 -8.89
N ILE A 136 20.49 -12.54 -8.78
CA ILE A 136 19.95 -11.41 -8.03
C ILE A 136 20.16 -11.65 -6.53
N THR A 137 20.75 -10.67 -5.82
CA THR A 137 20.89 -10.73 -4.39
C THR A 137 19.67 -10.18 -3.66
N ALA A 138 19.63 -10.38 -2.35
CA ALA A 138 18.60 -9.86 -1.47
C ALA A 138 19.23 -9.29 -0.18
N ARG A 139 18.47 -8.44 0.54
CA ARG A 139 18.83 -7.92 1.86
C ARG A 139 17.77 -8.28 2.90
N ASP A 140 18.10 -8.05 4.17
CA ASP A 140 17.22 -8.29 5.30
C ASP A 140 16.24 -7.14 5.52
N PHE A 141 15.01 -7.50 5.94
CA PHE A 141 14.00 -6.53 6.37
C PHE A 141 13.29 -7.02 7.64
N GLY A 142 12.77 -6.07 8.40
CA GLY A 142 12.09 -6.34 9.66
C GLY A 142 10.86 -7.23 9.51
N GLY A 143 10.71 -8.15 10.48
CA GLY A 143 9.60 -9.09 10.52
C GLY A 143 9.75 -10.31 9.62
N THR A 144 10.82 -10.42 8.82
CA THR A 144 11.08 -11.59 7.96
C THR A 144 12.08 -12.55 8.61
N ARG A 145 11.97 -13.84 8.24
CA ARG A 145 12.89 -14.89 8.73
C ARG A 145 14.06 -15.14 7.81
N LYS A 146 13.98 -14.69 6.54
CA LYS A 146 14.97 -14.94 5.49
C LYS A 146 15.23 -13.69 4.65
N TRP A 147 16.42 -13.59 4.11
CA TRP A 147 16.79 -12.51 3.19
C TRP A 147 16.15 -12.77 1.82
N ARG A 148 15.12 -11.99 1.47
CA ARG A 148 14.43 -12.12 0.18
C ARG A 148 14.10 -10.79 -0.49
N THR A 149 14.47 -9.66 0.12
CA THR A 149 14.18 -8.34 -0.45
C THR A 149 15.15 -8.02 -1.58
N CYS A 150 14.74 -8.23 -2.82
CA CYS A 150 15.48 -7.83 -4.02
C CYS A 150 15.48 -6.31 -4.13
N PHE A 151 16.61 -5.71 -4.51
CA PHE A 151 16.79 -4.26 -4.46
C PHE A 151 17.72 -3.74 -5.57
N THR A 152 17.60 -2.44 -5.84
CA THR A 152 18.53 -1.68 -6.70
C THR A 152 19.08 -0.55 -5.84
N SER A 153 20.20 -0.80 -5.15
CA SER A 153 20.73 0.13 -4.14
C SER A 153 19.62 0.59 -3.18
N ASP A 154 19.39 1.89 -2.99
CA ASP A 154 18.27 2.49 -2.27
C ASP A 154 17.25 3.20 -3.18
N GLY A 155 17.35 3.03 -4.50
CA GLY A 155 16.47 3.59 -5.52
C GLY A 155 15.58 2.56 -6.23
N THR A 156 15.10 1.52 -5.55
CA THR A 156 14.38 0.41 -6.17
C THR A 156 13.10 0.84 -6.89
N GLY A 157 12.28 1.68 -6.27
CA GLY A 157 11.03 2.15 -6.87
C GLY A 157 11.26 2.99 -8.12
N HIS A 158 12.31 3.82 -8.11
CA HIS A 158 12.74 4.60 -9.28
C HIS A 158 13.07 3.65 -10.45
N ALA A 159 13.96 2.68 -10.23
CA ALA A 159 14.37 1.75 -11.26
C ALA A 159 13.18 0.96 -11.84
N MET A 160 12.29 0.47 -10.97
CA MET A 160 11.09 -0.28 -11.38
C MET A 160 10.12 0.60 -12.17
N LEU A 161 9.81 1.80 -11.66
CA LEU A 161 8.82 2.70 -12.29
C LEU A 161 9.27 3.13 -13.68
N TYR A 162 10.54 3.49 -13.85
CA TYR A 162 11.07 3.88 -15.16
C TYR A 162 11.03 2.72 -16.15
N THR A 163 11.46 1.53 -15.72
CA THR A 163 11.42 0.33 -16.57
C THR A 163 9.99 -0.02 -17.00
N VAL A 164 9.03 -0.01 -16.06
CA VAL A 164 7.62 -0.31 -16.38
C VAL A 164 7.01 0.79 -17.25
N SER A 165 7.38 2.05 -17.05
CA SER A 165 6.96 3.16 -17.93
C SER A 165 7.49 2.99 -19.35
N ASP A 166 8.71 2.51 -19.52
CA ASP A 166 9.27 2.25 -20.84
C ASP A 166 8.54 1.09 -21.56
N GLN A 167 8.08 0.07 -20.81
CA GLN A 167 7.19 -0.98 -21.37
C GLN A 167 5.84 -0.41 -21.81
N VAL A 168 5.22 0.51 -21.05
CA VAL A 168 3.97 1.19 -21.42
C VAL A 168 4.14 1.94 -22.75
N ILE A 169 5.28 2.62 -22.93
CA ILE A 169 5.61 3.29 -24.20
C ILE A 169 5.78 2.27 -25.32
N GLY A 170 6.51 1.19 -25.07
CA GLY A 170 6.75 0.12 -26.05
C GLY A 170 5.47 -0.58 -26.51
N GLU A 171 4.49 -0.73 -25.62
CA GLU A 171 3.16 -1.29 -25.93
C GLU A 171 2.19 -0.23 -26.53
N ALA A 172 2.66 0.99 -26.78
CA ALA A 172 1.87 2.12 -27.30
C ALA A 172 0.57 2.39 -26.48
N ILE A 173 0.64 2.28 -25.16
CA ILE A 173 -0.49 2.56 -24.27
C ILE A 173 -0.53 4.08 -24.02
N PRO A 174 -1.63 4.78 -24.36
CA PRO A 174 -1.74 6.21 -24.09
C PRO A 174 -1.81 6.51 -22.58
N VAL A 175 -1.04 7.50 -22.13
CA VAL A 175 -1.08 8.03 -20.77
C VAL A 175 -1.48 9.50 -20.83
N HIS A 176 -2.65 9.82 -20.31
CA HIS A 176 -3.11 11.20 -20.17
C HIS A 176 -2.74 11.70 -18.77
N GLU A 177 -1.79 12.63 -18.74
CA GLU A 177 -1.26 13.20 -17.51
C GLU A 177 -2.00 14.49 -17.11
N ARG A 178 -1.97 14.85 -15.81
CA ARG A 178 -2.68 15.99 -15.22
C ARG A 178 -4.19 15.89 -15.39
N MET A 179 -4.67 14.67 -15.39
CA MET A 179 -6.08 14.32 -15.46
C MET A 179 -6.57 13.86 -14.08
N GLU A 180 -7.57 14.54 -13.57
CA GLU A 180 -8.18 14.23 -12.27
C GLU A 180 -9.52 13.56 -12.46
N ALA A 181 -9.68 12.33 -11.96
CA ALA A 181 -10.96 11.69 -11.87
C ALA A 181 -11.80 12.35 -10.76
N LEU A 182 -13.01 12.79 -11.10
CA LEU A 182 -13.92 13.52 -10.22
C LEU A 182 -15.05 12.64 -9.68
N ALA A 183 -15.54 11.69 -10.48
CA ALA A 183 -16.59 10.76 -10.12
C ALA A 183 -16.47 9.47 -10.94
N LEU A 184 -16.86 8.35 -10.38
CA LEU A 184 -17.10 7.12 -11.13
C LEU A 184 -18.50 7.20 -11.76
N ILE A 185 -18.62 6.86 -13.05
CA ILE A 185 -19.89 6.78 -13.76
C ILE A 185 -20.43 5.37 -13.55
N HIS A 186 -21.62 5.25 -12.95
CA HIS A 186 -22.22 3.95 -12.63
C HIS A 186 -23.75 4.04 -12.63
N ASP A 187 -24.41 2.89 -12.77
CA ASP A 187 -25.87 2.75 -12.71
C ASP A 187 -26.37 2.12 -11.40
N GLY A 188 -25.46 1.95 -10.42
CA GLY A 188 -25.71 1.28 -9.14
C GLY A 188 -25.37 -0.21 -9.15
N GLN A 189 -25.15 -0.83 -10.31
CA GLN A 189 -24.76 -2.24 -10.46
C GLN A 189 -23.40 -2.38 -11.15
N GLN A 190 -23.15 -1.54 -12.16
CA GLN A 190 -21.94 -1.58 -12.97
C GLN A 190 -21.27 -0.21 -13.05
N CYS A 191 -19.94 -0.20 -13.00
CA CYS A 191 -19.09 0.95 -13.28
C CYS A 191 -18.84 1.03 -14.79
N HIS A 192 -19.06 2.21 -15.36
CA HIS A 192 -18.95 2.47 -16.79
C HIS A 192 -17.82 3.46 -17.16
N GLY A 193 -16.98 3.83 -16.21
CA GLY A 193 -15.89 4.79 -16.43
C GLY A 193 -15.87 5.91 -15.40
N ALA A 194 -15.37 7.09 -15.80
CA ALA A 194 -15.20 8.22 -14.89
C ALA A 194 -15.45 9.57 -15.58
N VAL A 195 -15.89 10.55 -14.78
CA VAL A 195 -15.81 11.97 -15.10
C VAL A 195 -14.42 12.46 -14.76
N VAL A 196 -13.81 13.20 -15.66
CA VAL A 196 -12.41 13.64 -15.56
C VAL A 196 -12.31 15.14 -15.83
N ARG A 197 -11.49 15.82 -15.04
CA ARG A 197 -11.08 17.21 -15.25
C ARG A 197 -9.65 17.25 -15.74
N ASP A 198 -9.41 17.97 -16.82
CA ASP A 198 -8.07 18.42 -17.20
C ASP A 198 -7.64 19.55 -16.26
N LEU A 199 -6.54 19.36 -15.54
CA LEU A 199 -6.04 20.33 -14.55
C LEU A 199 -5.40 21.57 -15.19
N ILE A 200 -5.15 21.56 -16.50
CA ILE A 200 -4.58 22.69 -17.22
C ILE A 200 -5.70 23.59 -17.75
N SER A 201 -6.64 22.99 -18.49
CA SER A 201 -7.73 23.74 -19.14
C SER A 201 -8.97 23.92 -18.27
N GLY A 202 -9.13 23.11 -17.23
CA GLY A 202 -10.37 23.03 -16.43
C GLY A 202 -11.51 22.30 -17.11
N GLU A 203 -11.33 21.80 -18.34
CA GLU A 203 -12.40 21.12 -19.09
C GLU A 203 -12.81 19.78 -18.45
N LEU A 204 -14.13 19.52 -18.45
CA LEU A 204 -14.69 18.25 -18.02
C LEU A 204 -14.98 17.33 -19.21
N SER A 205 -14.59 16.08 -19.08
CA SER A 205 -14.81 15.01 -20.05
C SER A 205 -15.34 13.75 -19.36
N ALA A 206 -16.05 12.91 -20.11
CA ALA A 206 -16.38 11.55 -19.69
C ALA A 206 -15.48 10.56 -20.41
N TYR A 207 -14.89 9.63 -19.66
CA TYR A 207 -14.16 8.48 -20.17
C TYR A 207 -14.99 7.24 -19.85
N LEU A 208 -15.51 6.59 -20.87
CA LEU A 208 -16.36 5.40 -20.75
C LEU A 208 -15.52 4.14 -21.04
N ALA A 209 -15.71 3.11 -20.23
CA ALA A 209 -14.96 1.87 -20.34
C ALA A 209 -15.80 0.66 -19.92
N ARG A 210 -15.45 -0.53 -20.44
CA ARG A 210 -16.03 -1.81 -19.99
C ARG A 210 -15.57 -2.14 -18.57
N ALA A 211 -14.30 -1.85 -18.27
CA ALA A 211 -13.73 -2.01 -16.94
C ALA A 211 -12.96 -0.75 -16.53
N THR A 212 -13.12 -0.36 -15.28
CA THR A 212 -12.40 0.77 -14.66
C THR A 212 -11.53 0.25 -13.52
N VAL A 213 -10.22 0.56 -13.57
CA VAL A 213 -9.24 0.11 -12.57
C VAL A 213 -8.76 1.29 -11.73
N MET A 214 -8.99 1.24 -10.43
CA MET A 214 -8.48 2.21 -9.47
C MET A 214 -7.08 1.80 -9.01
N ALA A 215 -6.05 2.60 -9.34
CA ALA A 215 -4.66 2.42 -8.93
C ALA A 215 -4.08 3.74 -8.39
N THR A 216 -4.89 4.43 -7.58
CA THR A 216 -4.72 5.83 -7.17
C THR A 216 -3.80 6.04 -5.97
N GLY A 217 -3.25 4.95 -5.41
CA GLY A 217 -2.44 5.02 -4.19
C GLY A 217 -3.28 5.21 -2.92
N GLY A 218 -2.61 5.44 -1.79
CA GLY A 218 -3.22 5.52 -0.48
C GLY A 218 -3.75 6.90 -0.09
N TYR A 219 -4.01 7.08 1.22
CA TYR A 219 -4.64 8.27 1.80
C TYR A 219 -3.81 8.92 2.92
N GLY A 220 -2.49 8.74 2.89
CA GLY A 220 -1.61 9.23 3.97
C GLY A 220 -1.59 10.74 4.18
N ARG A 221 -2.01 11.54 3.20
CA ARG A 221 -2.03 13.00 3.27
C ARG A 221 -3.25 13.59 3.99
N ILE A 222 -4.04 12.76 4.66
CA ILE A 222 -4.99 13.23 5.69
C ILE A 222 -4.33 13.41 7.06
N TRP A 223 -3.06 12.97 7.25
CA TRP A 223 -2.21 13.29 8.40
C TRP A 223 -1.26 14.45 8.08
N GLY A 224 -0.94 15.26 9.07
CA GLY A 224 -0.08 16.45 8.90
C GLY A 224 1.35 16.11 8.46
N ILE A 225 1.90 14.99 8.93
CA ILE A 225 3.22 14.50 8.52
C ILE A 225 3.08 13.08 7.98
N SER A 226 3.54 12.89 6.75
CA SER A 226 3.47 11.61 6.05
C SER A 226 4.67 11.45 5.11
N THR A 227 5.13 10.23 4.94
CA THR A 227 6.15 9.87 3.94
C THR A 227 5.59 9.84 2.52
N ASN A 228 4.26 9.95 2.37
CA ASN A 228 3.59 9.86 1.08
C ASN A 228 3.79 11.13 0.21
N ALA A 229 3.73 10.96 -1.10
CA ALA A 229 3.63 12.07 -2.03
C ALA A 229 2.38 12.91 -1.74
N LEU A 230 2.43 14.21 -2.06
CA LEU A 230 1.33 15.15 -1.80
C LEU A 230 0.01 14.76 -2.47
N ILE A 231 0.08 13.94 -3.53
CA ILE A 231 -1.10 13.46 -4.26
C ILE A 231 -1.85 12.31 -3.57
N ASN A 232 -1.29 11.72 -2.52
CA ASN A 232 -1.92 10.59 -1.81
C ASN A 232 -2.94 11.10 -0.78
N GLU A 233 -3.94 11.80 -1.25
CA GLU A 233 -4.99 12.46 -0.47
C GLU A 233 -6.24 11.58 -0.27
N GLY A 234 -6.21 10.33 -0.74
CA GLY A 234 -7.32 9.39 -0.60
C GLY A 234 -8.45 9.58 -1.62
N MET A 235 -8.18 10.29 -2.72
CA MET A 235 -9.23 10.62 -3.69
C MET A 235 -9.87 9.37 -4.30
N GLY A 236 -9.08 8.32 -4.61
CA GLY A 236 -9.64 7.07 -5.14
C GLY A 236 -10.60 6.38 -4.16
N ALA A 237 -10.22 6.31 -2.88
CA ALA A 237 -11.10 5.80 -1.84
C ALA A 237 -12.39 6.63 -1.72
N ALA A 238 -12.28 7.96 -1.76
CA ALA A 238 -13.43 8.86 -1.71
C ALA A 238 -14.37 8.66 -2.91
N LEU A 239 -13.84 8.51 -4.13
CA LEU A 239 -14.65 8.27 -5.34
C LEU A 239 -15.43 6.95 -5.26
N ALA A 240 -14.80 5.87 -4.77
CA ALA A 240 -15.49 4.61 -4.54
C ALA A 240 -16.58 4.75 -3.46
N LEU A 241 -16.28 5.43 -2.36
CA LEU A 241 -17.22 5.68 -1.27
C LEU A 241 -18.44 6.50 -1.75
N GLU A 242 -18.22 7.51 -2.60
CA GLU A 242 -19.28 8.38 -3.16
C GLU A 242 -20.20 7.70 -4.17
N THR A 243 -19.87 6.48 -4.62
CA THR A 243 -20.83 5.68 -5.39
C THR A 243 -22.05 5.25 -4.56
N GLY A 244 -21.94 5.23 -3.22
CA GLY A 244 -22.95 4.68 -2.32
C GLY A 244 -23.09 3.16 -2.38
N VAL A 245 -22.35 2.49 -3.27
CA VAL A 245 -22.44 1.05 -3.56
C VAL A 245 -21.13 0.33 -3.24
N ALA A 246 -20.02 0.80 -3.80
CA ALA A 246 -18.70 0.25 -3.53
C ALA A 246 -18.33 0.45 -2.05
N ARG A 247 -17.60 -0.51 -1.48
CA ARG A 247 -17.19 -0.46 -0.08
C ARG A 247 -15.67 -0.31 0.04
N LEU A 248 -15.24 0.33 1.12
CA LEU A 248 -13.84 0.41 1.51
C LEU A 248 -13.57 -0.62 2.60
N GLY A 249 -12.43 -1.30 2.54
CA GLY A 249 -12.03 -2.29 3.55
C GLY A 249 -10.93 -1.77 4.47
N ASN A 250 -10.97 -2.14 5.75
CA ASN A 250 -9.91 -1.95 6.75
C ASN A 250 -9.29 -0.54 6.78
N MET A 251 -10.10 0.52 6.66
CA MET A 251 -9.60 1.89 6.57
C MET A 251 -8.82 2.36 7.80
N GLU A 252 -9.10 1.79 8.98
CA GLU A 252 -8.38 2.03 10.23
C GLU A 252 -6.99 1.39 10.29
N ALA A 253 -6.69 0.47 9.36
CA ALA A 253 -5.40 -0.19 9.27
C ALA A 253 -4.39 0.71 8.54
N VAL A 254 -3.61 1.47 9.29
CA VAL A 254 -2.63 2.44 8.80
C VAL A 254 -1.29 2.21 9.46
N GLN A 255 -0.25 2.03 8.66
CA GLN A 255 1.10 1.77 9.14
C GLN A 255 1.90 3.07 9.28
N PHE A 256 2.60 3.20 10.40
CA PHE A 256 3.61 4.22 10.63
C PHE A 256 5.00 3.63 10.39
N HIS A 257 5.85 4.36 9.66
CA HIS A 257 7.24 3.97 9.45
C HIS A 257 8.13 4.52 10.56
N PRO A 258 9.01 3.73 11.15
CA PRO A 258 9.86 4.15 12.25
C PRO A 258 10.75 5.35 11.91
N THR A 259 11.32 5.35 10.70
CA THR A 259 12.40 6.25 10.32
C THR A 259 11.99 7.17 9.16
N ALA A 260 11.38 8.30 9.50
CA ALA A 260 11.20 9.45 8.61
C ALA A 260 11.94 10.66 9.19
N ILE A 261 12.63 11.43 8.34
CA ILE A 261 13.43 12.58 8.80
C ILE A 261 12.55 13.70 9.36
N VAL A 262 13.03 14.36 10.39
CA VAL A 262 12.40 15.54 11.02
C VAL A 262 13.09 16.81 10.47
N PRO A 263 12.31 17.82 10.01
CA PRO A 263 10.84 17.93 10.05
C PRO A 263 10.11 17.40 8.82
N ALA A 264 10.79 17.10 7.71
CA ALA A 264 10.19 16.95 6.38
C ALA A 264 9.30 15.70 6.21
N GLY A 265 9.41 14.70 7.08
CA GLY A 265 8.67 13.44 6.95
C GLY A 265 9.16 12.55 5.80
N ILE A 266 10.28 12.85 5.16
CA ILE A 266 10.81 12.04 4.07
C ILE A 266 11.32 10.70 4.62
N LEU A 267 11.00 9.63 3.89
CA LEU A 267 11.38 8.27 4.26
C LEU A 267 12.92 8.09 4.28
N VAL A 268 13.43 7.51 5.35
CA VAL A 268 14.74 6.86 5.38
C VAL A 268 14.51 5.35 5.37
N THR A 269 15.02 4.70 4.34
CA THR A 269 14.77 3.28 4.08
C THR A 269 15.05 2.37 5.27
N GLU A 270 14.24 1.35 5.43
CA GLU A 270 14.49 0.24 6.36
C GLU A 270 15.84 -0.47 6.08
N GLY A 271 16.34 -0.37 4.85
CA GLY A 271 17.65 -0.86 4.47
C GLY A 271 18.78 -0.34 5.37
N CYS A 272 18.68 0.88 5.88
CA CYS A 272 19.66 1.42 6.84
C CYS A 272 19.78 0.54 8.10
N ARG A 273 18.63 0.11 8.66
CA ARG A 273 18.58 -0.78 9.82
C ARG A 273 18.94 -2.22 9.44
N GLY A 274 18.49 -2.67 8.25
CA GLY A 274 18.85 -3.98 7.69
C GLY A 274 20.34 -4.16 7.48
N ASP A 275 21.03 -3.10 7.07
CA ASP A 275 22.49 -3.10 6.88
C ASP A 275 23.27 -2.95 8.20
N GLY A 276 22.60 -2.64 9.33
CA GLY A 276 23.20 -2.57 10.66
C GLY A 276 23.16 -1.19 11.35
N GLY A 277 22.38 -0.24 10.83
CA GLY A 277 22.16 1.06 11.48
C GLY A 277 21.44 0.92 12.82
N LEU A 278 21.73 1.82 13.76
CA LEU A 278 21.32 1.79 15.16
C LEU A 278 20.32 2.91 15.48
N LEU A 279 19.33 2.63 16.33
CA LEU A 279 18.44 3.62 16.89
C LEU A 279 18.93 4.06 18.27
N LEU A 280 19.19 5.36 18.42
CA LEU A 280 19.75 5.95 19.64
C LEU A 280 18.81 7.01 20.20
N ASP A 281 18.80 7.14 21.53
CA ASP A 281 18.08 8.18 22.25
C ASP A 281 18.92 9.48 22.44
N LYS A 282 18.38 10.44 23.20
CA LYS A 282 19.08 11.70 23.49
C LYS A 282 20.40 11.55 24.25
N ASP A 283 20.57 10.45 24.99
CA ASP A 283 21.77 10.15 25.77
C ASP A 283 22.77 9.29 24.96
N GLY A 284 22.46 8.97 23.69
CA GLY A 284 23.26 8.11 22.82
C GLY A 284 23.10 6.61 23.12
N HIS A 285 22.10 6.23 23.94
CA HIS A 285 21.84 4.84 24.27
C HIS A 285 21.08 4.14 23.15
N ARG A 286 21.52 2.93 22.77
CA ARG A 286 20.83 2.02 21.85
C ARG A 286 19.68 1.32 22.57
N PHE A 287 18.47 1.85 22.49
CA PHE A 287 17.34 1.43 23.32
C PHE A 287 16.55 0.23 22.79
N MET A 288 16.58 -0.07 21.48
CA MET A 288 15.76 -1.16 20.91
C MET A 288 16.00 -2.53 21.56
N PRO A 289 17.24 -2.93 21.92
CA PRO A 289 17.49 -4.19 22.63
C PRO A 289 16.76 -4.31 23.98
N ASP A 290 16.45 -3.20 24.66
CA ASP A 290 15.76 -3.19 25.95
C ASP A 290 14.28 -3.60 25.81
N TYR A 291 13.68 -3.30 24.66
CA TYR A 291 12.28 -3.60 24.35
C TYR A 291 12.13 -4.92 23.57
N GLU A 292 12.98 -5.15 22.58
CA GLU A 292 12.91 -6.26 21.63
C GLU A 292 14.29 -6.94 21.51
N PRO A 293 14.72 -7.73 22.49
CA PRO A 293 16.12 -8.22 22.59
C PRO A 293 16.54 -9.13 21.43
N GLU A 294 15.59 -9.88 20.84
CA GLU A 294 15.90 -10.81 19.74
C GLU A 294 16.00 -10.09 18.38
N LYS A 295 14.98 -9.30 18.03
CA LYS A 295 14.87 -8.65 16.72
C LYS A 295 15.45 -7.25 16.69
N LYS A 296 15.55 -6.58 17.83
CA LYS A 296 16.13 -5.23 17.96
C LYS A 296 15.51 -4.26 16.95
N GLU A 297 16.34 -3.55 16.18
CA GLU A 297 15.91 -2.62 15.12
C GLU A 297 15.19 -3.31 13.95
N LEU A 298 15.23 -4.63 13.84
CA LEU A 298 14.59 -5.45 12.81
C LEU A 298 13.30 -6.15 13.30
N ALA A 299 12.73 -5.73 14.42
CA ALA A 299 11.36 -6.04 14.74
C ALA A 299 10.44 -5.42 13.64
N SER A 300 9.18 -5.88 13.55
CA SER A 300 8.25 -5.34 12.53
C SER A 300 8.00 -3.83 12.75
N ARG A 301 7.58 -3.14 11.70
CA ARG A 301 7.45 -1.67 11.69
C ARG A 301 6.50 -1.16 12.75
N ASP A 302 5.37 -1.84 12.96
CA ASP A 302 4.39 -1.49 13.99
C ASP A 302 5.00 -1.54 15.39
N VAL A 303 5.84 -2.53 15.66
CA VAL A 303 6.53 -2.69 16.94
C VAL A 303 7.61 -1.62 17.11
N VAL A 304 8.51 -1.47 16.14
CA VAL A 304 9.59 -0.46 16.24
C VAL A 304 9.01 0.95 16.40
N SER A 305 7.98 1.30 15.62
CA SER A 305 7.34 2.62 15.73
C SER A 305 6.75 2.87 17.12
N ARG A 306 6.06 1.87 17.70
CA ARG A 306 5.53 1.98 19.07
C ARG A 306 6.63 2.12 20.11
N ARG A 307 7.68 1.29 20.04
CA ARG A 307 8.80 1.37 21.01
C ARG A 307 9.52 2.70 20.94
N MET A 308 9.73 3.25 19.74
CA MET A 308 10.27 4.60 19.57
C MET A 308 9.38 5.67 20.23
N ALA A 309 8.08 5.60 19.99
CA ALA A 309 7.14 6.58 20.54
C ALA A 309 6.98 6.42 22.06
N GLU A 310 6.94 5.21 22.61
CA GLU A 310 6.98 4.93 24.04
C GLU A 310 8.25 5.50 24.68
N HIS A 311 9.39 5.32 24.05
CA HIS A 311 10.69 5.79 24.52
C HIS A 311 10.74 7.34 24.55
N MET A 312 10.21 8.00 23.51
CA MET A 312 10.07 9.46 23.51
C MET A 312 9.10 9.94 24.62
N ARG A 313 7.92 9.30 24.79
CA ARG A 313 6.98 9.60 25.88
C ARG A 313 7.60 9.44 27.28
N ALA A 314 8.58 8.55 27.43
CA ALA A 314 9.36 8.39 28.66
C ALA A 314 10.42 9.50 28.87
N GLY A 315 10.41 10.56 28.06
CA GLY A 315 11.32 11.70 28.15
C GLY A 315 12.73 11.40 27.64
N LYS A 316 12.90 10.41 26.79
CA LYS A 316 14.17 10.01 26.15
C LYS A 316 14.34 10.55 24.72
N GLY A 317 13.36 11.28 24.23
CA GLY A 317 13.42 11.97 22.93
C GLY A 317 14.39 13.15 22.95
N VAL A 318 14.93 13.48 21.78
CA VAL A 318 15.74 14.67 21.54
C VAL A 318 14.78 15.83 21.23
N PRO A 319 14.76 16.91 22.02
CA PRO A 319 13.85 18.03 21.74
C PRO A 319 14.31 18.84 20.54
N SER A 320 13.36 19.32 19.74
CA SER A 320 13.61 20.24 18.64
C SER A 320 12.47 21.23 18.45
N ALA A 321 12.65 22.26 17.63
CA ALA A 321 11.60 23.21 17.25
C ALA A 321 10.41 22.54 16.53
N TYR A 322 10.59 21.31 16.04
CA TYR A 322 9.61 20.54 15.28
C TYR A 322 9.05 19.33 16.08
N GLY A 323 9.21 19.34 17.39
CA GLY A 323 8.87 18.26 18.31
C GLY A 323 10.04 17.31 18.55
N GLU A 324 9.79 16.26 19.34
CA GLU A 324 10.81 15.30 19.71
C GLU A 324 11.15 14.33 18.54
N HIS A 325 12.37 13.85 18.53
CA HIS A 325 12.86 12.83 17.61
C HIS A 325 13.86 11.89 18.32
N LEU A 326 14.28 10.86 17.63
CA LEU A 326 15.39 9.95 18.00
C LEU A 326 16.45 9.98 16.89
N TRP A 327 17.59 9.38 17.14
CA TRP A 327 18.66 9.30 16.17
C TRP A 327 18.70 7.95 15.45
N LEU A 328 18.87 7.98 14.14
CA LEU A 328 19.30 6.83 13.35
C LEU A 328 20.77 7.03 13.00
N ASP A 329 21.64 6.22 13.58
CA ASP A 329 23.08 6.24 13.31
C ASP A 329 23.45 5.13 12.32
N ILE A 330 24.00 5.52 11.17
CA ILE A 330 24.52 4.62 10.13
C ILE A 330 26.03 4.80 9.91
N SER A 331 26.69 5.64 10.70
CA SER A 331 28.12 5.92 10.57
C SER A 331 28.99 4.66 10.75
N ASN A 332 28.50 3.70 11.56
CA ASN A 332 29.13 2.40 11.79
C ASN A 332 29.25 1.54 10.52
N LEU A 333 28.46 1.82 9.46
CA LEU A 333 28.52 1.11 8.17
C LEU A 333 29.74 1.54 7.32
N GLY A 334 30.30 2.72 7.61
CA GLY A 334 31.42 3.31 6.89
C GLY A 334 31.05 3.97 5.56
N ALA A 335 31.87 4.94 5.14
CA ALA A 335 31.61 5.78 3.96
C ALA A 335 31.44 4.96 2.68
N ALA A 336 32.30 3.95 2.44
CA ALA A 336 32.24 3.13 1.23
C ALA A 336 30.92 2.34 1.08
N HIS A 337 30.37 1.85 2.18
CA HIS A 337 29.08 1.16 2.19
C HIS A 337 27.92 2.14 1.92
N ILE A 338 27.93 3.28 2.61
CA ILE A 338 26.91 4.32 2.47
C ILE A 338 26.87 4.85 1.03
N ASP A 339 28.04 5.20 0.46
CA ASP A 339 28.14 5.71 -0.90
C ASP A 339 27.66 4.72 -1.97
N LYS A 340 27.81 3.43 -1.71
CA LYS A 340 27.42 2.36 -2.63
C LYS A 340 25.95 1.94 -2.50
N ASN A 341 25.46 1.76 -1.26
CA ASN A 341 24.18 1.08 -1.00
C ASN A 341 23.09 2.02 -0.45
N LEU A 342 23.46 3.21 0.07
CA LEU A 342 22.58 4.16 0.73
C LEU A 342 22.81 5.59 0.20
N ARG A 343 23.07 5.69 -1.10
CA ARG A 343 23.40 6.96 -1.76
C ARG A 343 22.25 7.96 -1.70
N GLU A 344 21.01 7.51 -1.96
CA GLU A 344 19.83 8.39 -1.90
C GLU A 344 19.59 8.88 -0.46
N VAL A 345 19.82 8.03 0.55
CA VAL A 345 19.75 8.44 1.97
C VAL A 345 20.77 9.55 2.25
N LYS A 346 22.00 9.41 1.76
CA LYS A 346 23.04 10.44 1.90
C LYS A 346 22.64 11.75 1.23
N ASP A 347 22.10 11.67 0.03
CA ASP A 347 21.63 12.86 -0.72
C ASP A 347 20.44 13.52 0.00
N ILE A 348 19.47 12.76 0.52
CA ILE A 348 18.36 13.27 1.33
C ILE A 348 18.88 14.00 2.56
N CYS A 349 19.81 13.40 3.31
CA CYS A 349 20.40 14.03 4.49
C CYS A 349 21.11 15.36 4.13
N ARG A 350 21.88 15.35 3.06
CA ARG A 350 22.60 16.55 2.60
C ARG A 350 21.65 17.67 2.16
N TYR A 351 20.65 17.35 1.32
CA TYR A 351 19.78 18.37 0.74
C TYR A 351 18.70 18.88 1.68
N PHE A 352 18.18 18.06 2.56
CA PHE A 352 17.06 18.42 3.45
C PHE A 352 17.46 18.73 4.89
N LEU A 353 18.61 18.24 5.33
CA LEU A 353 19.10 18.42 6.70
C LEU A 353 20.44 19.18 6.77
N GLY A 354 21.20 19.22 5.68
CA GLY A 354 22.54 19.81 5.66
C GLY A 354 23.59 19.00 6.42
N ILE A 355 23.37 17.69 6.64
CA ILE A 355 24.27 16.79 7.39
C ILE A 355 24.87 15.72 6.47
N ASP A 356 26.00 15.14 6.92
CA ASP A 356 26.61 13.96 6.29
C ASP A 356 26.42 12.72 7.17
N PRO A 357 25.55 11.75 6.79
CA PRO A 357 25.24 10.58 7.61
C PRO A 357 26.41 9.61 7.80
N VAL A 358 27.55 9.85 7.17
CA VAL A 358 28.82 9.17 7.46
C VAL A 358 29.38 9.58 8.83
N LYS A 359 29.01 10.78 9.31
CA LYS A 359 29.52 11.38 10.55
C LYS A 359 28.44 11.76 11.54
N ASP A 360 27.29 12.17 11.02
CA ASP A 360 26.22 12.77 11.80
C ASP A 360 25.03 11.80 11.88
N PRO A 361 24.42 11.58 13.05
CA PRO A 361 23.21 10.79 13.16
C PRO A 361 22.00 11.53 12.51
N ILE A 362 21.09 10.75 11.96
CA ILE A 362 19.91 11.26 11.24
C ILE A 362 18.75 11.44 12.23
N PRO A 363 18.12 12.64 12.33
CA PRO A 363 16.95 12.85 13.18
C PRO A 363 15.73 12.17 12.56
N VAL A 364 15.15 11.19 13.28
CA VAL A 364 14.02 10.39 12.79
C VAL A 364 12.92 10.26 13.83
N ARG A 365 11.67 10.11 13.35
CA ARG A 365 10.54 9.72 14.21
C ARG A 365 9.52 8.88 13.44
N PRO A 366 8.67 8.10 14.16
CA PRO A 366 7.55 7.40 13.56
C PRO A 366 6.61 8.36 12.82
N THR A 367 6.30 8.05 11.56
CA THR A 367 5.50 8.92 10.69
C THR A 367 4.55 8.07 9.86
N GLN A 368 3.34 8.59 9.58
CA GLN A 368 2.39 7.90 8.71
C GLN A 368 3.06 7.51 7.38
N HIS A 369 2.84 6.27 6.91
CA HIS A 369 3.59 5.75 5.78
C HIS A 369 2.76 4.95 4.77
N TYR A 370 1.91 4.01 5.20
CA TYR A 370 1.21 3.10 4.30
C TYR A 370 -0.23 2.84 4.76
N SER A 371 -1.13 2.84 3.78
CA SER A 371 -2.55 2.54 3.99
C SER A 371 -2.81 1.08 3.59
N MET A 372 -3.13 0.19 4.55
CA MET A 372 -3.50 -1.19 4.24
C MET A 372 -4.97 -1.29 3.77
N GLY A 373 -5.80 -0.33 4.19
CA GLY A 373 -7.17 -0.17 3.71
C GLY A 373 -7.25 0.49 2.34
N GLY A 374 -8.43 0.44 1.73
CA GLY A 374 -8.72 1.00 0.41
C GLY A 374 -10.00 0.43 -0.17
N VAL A 375 -10.19 0.52 -1.48
CA VAL A 375 -11.34 -0.08 -2.17
C VAL A 375 -11.34 -1.59 -1.94
N ARG A 376 -12.40 -2.11 -1.31
CA ARG A 376 -12.51 -3.57 -1.05
C ARG A 376 -12.74 -4.31 -2.35
N THR A 377 -11.91 -5.31 -2.60
CA THR A 377 -11.97 -6.19 -3.76
C THR A 377 -11.97 -7.66 -3.36
N ASP A 378 -12.48 -8.50 -4.24
CA ASP A 378 -12.29 -9.94 -4.15
C ASP A 378 -10.83 -10.34 -4.51
N GLN A 379 -10.54 -11.64 -4.56
CA GLN A 379 -9.20 -12.14 -4.91
C GLN A 379 -8.77 -11.79 -6.33
N ARG A 380 -9.72 -11.47 -7.23
CA ARG A 380 -9.47 -11.05 -8.61
C ARG A 380 -9.27 -9.54 -8.77
N GLY A 381 -9.41 -8.78 -7.69
CA GLY A 381 -9.30 -7.34 -7.70
C GLY A 381 -10.57 -6.61 -8.15
N GLU A 382 -11.71 -7.30 -8.29
CA GLU A 382 -13.00 -6.71 -8.62
C GLU A 382 -13.78 -6.34 -7.34
N SER A 383 -14.52 -5.22 -7.37
CA SER A 383 -15.45 -4.86 -6.30
C SER A 383 -16.62 -5.84 -6.26
N PRO A 384 -16.93 -6.48 -5.12
CA PRO A 384 -18.06 -7.39 -5.01
C PRO A 384 -19.44 -6.73 -5.17
N TRP A 385 -19.51 -5.41 -5.07
CA TRP A 385 -20.77 -4.64 -5.05
C TRP A 385 -21.00 -3.80 -6.30
N LEU A 386 -19.95 -3.47 -7.04
CA LEU A 386 -20.03 -2.65 -8.25
C LEU A 386 -19.20 -3.32 -9.34
N HIS A 387 -19.87 -4.05 -10.22
CA HIS A 387 -19.24 -4.81 -11.29
C HIS A 387 -18.46 -3.91 -12.26
N GLY A 388 -17.37 -4.44 -12.82
CA GLY A 388 -16.50 -3.68 -13.71
C GLY A 388 -15.65 -2.61 -13.02
N LEU A 389 -15.78 -2.44 -11.69
CA LEU A 389 -14.86 -1.66 -10.89
C LEU A 389 -13.80 -2.59 -10.29
N PHE A 390 -12.55 -2.36 -10.68
CA PHE A 390 -11.37 -3.05 -10.16
C PHE A 390 -10.50 -2.09 -9.36
N SER A 391 -9.67 -2.65 -8.46
CA SER A 391 -8.64 -1.88 -7.77
C SER A 391 -7.40 -2.73 -7.52
N CYS A 392 -6.21 -2.10 -7.53
CA CYS A 392 -4.94 -2.76 -7.27
C CYS A 392 -3.88 -1.83 -6.65
N GLY A 393 -2.87 -2.42 -6.01
CA GLY A 393 -1.86 -1.71 -5.25
C GLY A 393 -2.44 -1.02 -4.02
N GLU A 394 -1.80 0.02 -3.51
CA GLU A 394 -2.20 0.72 -2.28
C GLU A 394 -3.58 1.41 -2.34
N ALA A 395 -4.22 1.47 -3.50
CA ALA A 395 -5.60 1.94 -3.64
C ALA A 395 -6.63 0.89 -3.20
N ALA A 396 -6.24 -0.38 -3.19
CA ALA A 396 -7.10 -1.52 -2.91
C ALA A 396 -6.94 -2.02 -1.47
N CYS A 397 -8.03 -2.45 -0.87
CA CYS A 397 -8.01 -3.47 0.15
C CYS A 397 -8.17 -4.83 -0.53
N TRP A 398 -7.09 -5.29 -1.18
CA TRP A 398 -6.95 -6.67 -1.68
C TRP A 398 -6.73 -7.64 -0.52
N ASP A 399 -6.47 -7.04 0.65
CA ASP A 399 -6.34 -7.65 1.95
C ASP A 399 -5.15 -8.62 2.09
N MET A 400 -4.09 -8.36 1.35
CA MET A 400 -2.84 -9.08 1.48
C MET A 400 -2.07 -8.68 2.75
N HIS A 401 -2.23 -7.44 3.19
CA HIS A 401 -1.45 -6.86 4.27
C HIS A 401 -2.12 -6.93 5.64
N GLY A 402 -3.42 -7.16 5.69
CA GLY A 402 -4.20 -7.13 6.93
C GLY A 402 -3.96 -5.86 7.73
N PHE A 403 -3.53 -6.00 8.99
CA PHE A 403 -3.33 -4.85 9.89
C PHE A 403 -1.87 -4.38 10.02
N ASN A 404 -0.92 -5.02 9.31
CA ASN A 404 0.45 -4.54 9.26
C ASN A 404 1.20 -5.14 8.06
N ARG A 405 1.76 -4.29 7.24
CA ARG A 405 2.49 -4.66 6.02
C ARG A 405 3.97 -4.91 6.32
N LEU A 406 4.51 -6.02 5.85
CA LEU A 406 5.96 -6.25 5.85
C LEU A 406 6.68 -5.34 4.86
N GLY A 407 7.89 -4.91 5.21
CA GLY A 407 8.77 -4.13 4.34
C GLY A 407 9.01 -4.85 3.02
N GLY A 408 8.94 -4.11 1.91
CA GLY A 408 9.12 -4.66 0.56
C GLY A 408 7.92 -5.38 -0.05
N ASN A 409 6.91 -5.77 0.74
CA ASN A 409 5.69 -6.40 0.22
C ASN A 409 4.82 -5.42 -0.58
N SER A 410 4.78 -4.11 -0.25
CA SER A 410 3.95 -3.16 -1.00
C SER A 410 4.40 -2.96 -2.43
N VAL A 411 5.72 -2.80 -2.63
CA VAL A 411 6.27 -2.65 -3.98
C VAL A 411 6.09 -3.94 -4.77
N ALA A 412 6.27 -5.10 -4.13
CA ALA A 412 6.00 -6.40 -4.73
C ALA A 412 4.51 -6.55 -5.09
N GLU A 413 3.60 -6.14 -4.19
CA GLU A 413 2.15 -6.16 -4.47
C GLU A 413 1.78 -5.32 -5.69
N THR A 414 2.31 -4.11 -5.83
CA THR A 414 1.95 -3.26 -6.99
C THR A 414 2.18 -3.97 -8.32
N VAL A 415 3.28 -4.73 -8.43
CA VAL A 415 3.60 -5.46 -9.66
C VAL A 415 2.80 -6.75 -9.75
N VAL A 416 2.74 -7.55 -8.68
CA VAL A 416 2.01 -8.82 -8.67
C VAL A 416 0.51 -8.61 -8.85
N ALA A 417 -0.10 -7.68 -8.11
CA ALA A 417 -1.51 -7.35 -8.29
C ALA A 417 -1.76 -6.81 -9.70
N GLY A 418 -0.88 -5.92 -10.20
CA GLY A 418 -0.99 -5.42 -11.56
C GLY A 418 -0.91 -6.52 -12.62
N MET A 419 -0.06 -7.53 -12.42
CA MET A 419 0.00 -8.72 -13.28
C MET A 419 -1.32 -9.50 -13.29
N LEU A 420 -1.85 -9.80 -12.11
CA LEU A 420 -3.05 -10.63 -11.96
C LEU A 420 -4.30 -9.87 -12.38
N VAL A 421 -4.49 -8.65 -11.89
CA VAL A 421 -5.67 -7.81 -12.21
C VAL A 421 -5.74 -7.48 -13.68
N GLY A 422 -4.61 -7.25 -14.36
CA GLY A 422 -4.59 -7.05 -15.82
C GLY A 422 -5.18 -8.21 -16.61
N GLU A 423 -4.93 -9.46 -16.19
CA GLU A 423 -5.52 -10.65 -16.77
C GLU A 423 -7.02 -10.80 -16.42
N TYR A 424 -7.40 -10.57 -15.15
CA TYR A 424 -8.81 -10.67 -14.73
C TYR A 424 -9.69 -9.59 -15.37
N VAL A 425 -9.19 -8.37 -15.52
CA VAL A 425 -9.86 -7.30 -16.26
C VAL A 425 -10.10 -7.71 -17.71
N ALA A 426 -9.13 -8.36 -18.33
CA ALA A 426 -9.30 -8.86 -19.69
C ALA A 426 -10.33 -9.99 -19.76
N ASP A 427 -10.30 -10.94 -18.83
CA ASP A 427 -11.31 -12.00 -18.74
C ASP A 427 -12.70 -11.41 -18.52
N TYR A 428 -12.85 -10.38 -17.69
CA TYR A 428 -14.09 -9.66 -17.49
C TYR A 428 -14.57 -9.00 -18.80
N CYS A 429 -13.71 -8.25 -19.47
CA CYS A 429 -14.07 -7.57 -20.73
C CYS A 429 -14.49 -8.51 -21.84
N TYR A 430 -13.98 -9.74 -21.86
CA TYR A 430 -14.40 -10.77 -22.81
C TYR A 430 -15.61 -11.60 -22.37
N SER A 431 -16.06 -11.42 -21.13
CA SER A 431 -17.26 -12.09 -20.63
C SER A 431 -18.55 -11.41 -21.08
N SER A 432 -19.67 -12.14 -20.99
CA SER A 432 -21.02 -11.58 -21.25
C SER A 432 -21.47 -10.56 -20.18
N HIS A 433 -20.78 -10.46 -19.05
CA HIS A 433 -21.08 -9.53 -17.97
C HIS A 433 -20.62 -8.10 -18.30
N ALA A 434 -19.59 -7.94 -19.13
CA ALA A 434 -19.13 -6.63 -19.58
C ALA A 434 -20.03 -6.05 -20.66
N GLN A 435 -21.31 -5.85 -20.32
CA GLN A 435 -22.22 -5.19 -21.24
C GLN A 435 -21.84 -3.71 -21.36
N PHE A 436 -21.46 -3.32 -22.56
CA PHE A 436 -21.10 -1.95 -22.88
C PHE A 436 -22.25 -1.30 -23.68
N ASP A 437 -23.17 -0.67 -22.97
CA ASP A 437 -23.95 0.44 -23.50
C ASP A 437 -24.13 1.49 -22.40
N PRO A 438 -23.07 2.24 -22.07
CA PRO A 438 -23.24 3.41 -21.27
C PRO A 438 -23.98 4.41 -22.15
N SER A 439 -25.24 4.66 -21.86
CA SER A 439 -25.93 5.71 -22.55
C SER A 439 -25.16 7.01 -22.40
N ALA A 440 -24.90 7.70 -23.49
CA ALA A 440 -24.32 9.04 -23.45
C ALA A 440 -25.10 9.97 -22.50
N THR A 441 -26.33 9.64 -22.18
CA THR A 441 -27.20 10.28 -21.21
C THR A 441 -26.69 10.13 -19.78
N LEU A 442 -26.32 8.91 -19.35
CA LEU A 442 -25.78 8.67 -18.01
C LEU A 442 -24.47 9.45 -17.82
N ALA A 443 -23.57 9.38 -18.79
CA ALA A 443 -22.31 10.14 -18.75
C ALA A 443 -22.54 11.65 -18.63
N ARG A 444 -23.53 12.19 -19.37
CA ARG A 444 -23.89 13.62 -19.29
C ARG A 444 -24.42 14.01 -17.91
N GLN A 445 -25.25 13.18 -17.29
CA GLN A 445 -25.78 13.44 -15.95
C GLN A 445 -24.65 13.58 -14.92
N PHE A 446 -23.67 12.67 -14.93
CA PHE A 446 -22.52 12.73 -14.03
C PHE A 446 -21.64 13.97 -14.31
N VAL A 447 -21.36 14.30 -15.57
CA VAL A 447 -20.57 15.49 -15.92
C VAL A 447 -21.28 16.77 -15.49
N GLU A 448 -22.61 16.88 -15.70
CA GLU A 448 -23.36 18.07 -15.28
C GLU A 448 -23.43 18.22 -13.76
N ARG A 449 -23.52 17.11 -13.02
CA ARG A 449 -23.43 17.11 -11.55
C ARG A 449 -22.09 17.67 -11.08
N GLU A 450 -20.98 17.19 -11.65
CA GLU A 450 -19.65 17.67 -11.27
C GLU A 450 -19.41 19.13 -11.72
N ARG A 451 -19.95 19.51 -12.88
CA ARG A 451 -19.93 20.90 -13.34
C ARG A 451 -20.68 21.83 -12.39
N ALA A 452 -21.86 21.42 -11.93
CA ALA A 452 -22.64 22.18 -10.96
C ALA A 452 -21.88 22.35 -9.63
N SER A 453 -21.22 21.30 -9.15
CA SER A 453 -20.40 21.34 -7.94
C SER A 453 -19.23 22.32 -8.06
N LEU A 454 -18.50 22.28 -9.17
CA LEU A 454 -17.39 23.22 -9.45
C LEU A 454 -17.88 24.66 -9.61
N THR A 455 -19.01 24.85 -10.31
CA THR A 455 -19.60 26.18 -10.49
C THR A 455 -20.08 26.78 -9.16
N ALA A 456 -20.65 25.96 -8.28
CA ALA A 456 -21.05 26.39 -6.95
C ALA A 456 -19.83 26.89 -6.14
N LEU A 457 -18.72 26.17 -6.16
CA LEU A 457 -17.47 26.58 -5.50
C LEU A 457 -16.93 27.90 -6.07
N THR A 458 -16.86 28.04 -7.41
CA THR A 458 -16.30 29.23 -8.06
C THR A 458 -17.20 30.46 -7.92
N SER A 459 -18.49 30.27 -7.67
CA SER A 459 -19.46 31.37 -7.46
C SER A 459 -19.51 31.85 -6.01
N HIS A 460 -18.90 31.13 -5.06
CA HIS A 460 -18.90 31.47 -3.64
C HIS A 460 -17.63 32.25 -3.28
N ALA A 461 -17.78 33.56 -3.15
CA ALA A 461 -16.68 34.44 -2.72
C ALA A 461 -16.72 34.67 -1.21
N GLY A 462 -15.58 34.59 -0.54
CA GLY A 462 -15.50 34.67 0.92
C GLY A 462 -15.83 33.34 1.58
N GLY A 463 -16.00 33.33 2.90
CA GLY A 463 -16.31 32.12 3.67
C GLY A 463 -15.09 31.45 4.29
N GLU A 464 -15.18 30.14 4.54
CA GLU A 464 -14.12 29.37 5.23
C GLU A 464 -12.91 29.11 4.31
N SER A 465 -11.75 29.09 4.93
CA SER A 465 -10.50 28.77 4.20
C SER A 465 -10.29 27.25 4.08
N ALA A 466 -10.25 26.72 2.88
CA ALA A 466 -9.94 25.30 2.63
C ALA A 466 -8.59 24.90 3.25
N VAL A 467 -7.59 25.78 3.21
CA VAL A 467 -6.27 25.55 3.80
C VAL A 467 -6.37 25.41 5.32
N ALA A 468 -7.13 26.29 5.99
CA ALA A 468 -7.30 26.24 7.45
C ALA A 468 -8.08 24.99 7.90
N LEU A 469 -9.13 24.62 7.17
CA LEU A 469 -9.91 23.41 7.48
C LEU A 469 -9.07 22.14 7.26
N ARG A 470 -8.28 22.08 6.17
CA ARG A 470 -7.34 20.99 5.93
C ARG A 470 -6.31 20.87 7.05
N ALA A 471 -5.67 21.95 7.43
CA ALA A 471 -4.70 21.96 8.53
C ALA A 471 -5.31 21.45 9.85
N ARG A 472 -6.58 21.83 10.14
CA ARG A 472 -7.29 21.31 11.31
C ARG A 472 -7.59 19.81 11.21
N MET A 473 -8.02 19.31 10.05
CA MET A 473 -8.20 17.87 9.80
C MET A 473 -6.89 17.12 10.03
N GLU A 474 -5.80 17.58 9.43
CA GLU A 474 -4.47 16.98 9.56
C GLU A 474 -4.00 16.93 11.02
N GLN A 475 -4.28 17.97 11.80
CA GLN A 475 -3.97 18.01 13.22
C GLN A 475 -4.79 16.99 14.01
N ILE A 476 -6.13 16.92 13.80
CA ILE A 476 -7.00 15.94 14.45
C ILE A 476 -6.53 14.52 14.17
N MET A 477 -6.24 14.22 12.90
CA MET A 477 -5.78 12.90 12.49
C MET A 477 -4.44 12.54 13.13
N THR A 478 -3.52 13.50 13.24
CA THR A 478 -2.20 13.30 13.85
C THR A 478 -2.31 13.07 15.35
N ASP A 479 -3.09 13.89 16.05
CA ASP A 479 -3.14 13.90 17.52
C ASP A 479 -4.01 12.78 18.08
N LYS A 480 -5.15 12.46 17.42
CA LYS A 480 -6.20 11.59 17.95
C LYS A 480 -6.36 10.25 17.20
N VAL A 481 -5.91 10.17 15.94
CA VAL A 481 -6.02 8.97 15.09
C VAL A 481 -4.64 8.50 14.64
N GLY A 482 -3.64 8.73 15.48
CA GLY A 482 -2.23 8.44 15.22
C GLY A 482 -1.83 6.99 15.54
N LEU A 483 -0.58 6.87 15.99
CA LEU A 483 0.05 5.58 16.33
C LEU A 483 -0.57 4.94 17.59
N PHE A 484 -0.89 5.74 18.60
CA PHE A 484 -1.62 5.33 19.81
C PHE A 484 -3.03 5.92 19.76
N ARG A 485 -4.00 5.10 20.08
CA ARG A 485 -5.43 5.42 19.98
C ARG A 485 -6.15 5.05 21.27
N ASN A 486 -7.17 5.82 21.64
CA ASN A 486 -8.08 5.47 22.73
C ASN A 486 -9.51 5.94 22.37
N GLY A 487 -10.51 5.39 23.04
CA GLY A 487 -11.92 5.66 22.73
C GLY A 487 -12.32 7.12 22.89
N VAL A 488 -11.78 7.83 23.88
CA VAL A 488 -12.11 9.24 24.15
C VAL A 488 -11.62 10.14 23.01
N ASP A 489 -10.35 10.01 22.63
CA ASP A 489 -9.76 10.80 21.55
C ASP A 489 -10.39 10.47 20.20
N LEU A 490 -10.66 9.18 19.94
CA LEU A 490 -11.29 8.76 18.69
C LEU A 490 -12.74 9.28 18.58
N ALA A 491 -13.53 9.25 19.65
CA ALA A 491 -14.89 9.79 19.65
C ALA A 491 -14.87 11.31 19.37
N SER A 492 -13.97 12.04 20.05
CA SER A 492 -13.77 13.47 19.82
C SER A 492 -13.30 13.75 18.37
N ALA A 493 -12.43 12.90 17.80
CA ALA A 493 -11.99 13.04 16.41
C ALA A 493 -13.17 12.89 15.43
N VAL A 494 -14.04 11.91 15.63
CA VAL A 494 -15.22 11.69 14.80
C VAL A 494 -16.13 12.91 14.81
N GLU A 495 -16.44 13.47 15.99
CA GLU A 495 -17.27 14.67 16.15
C GLU A 495 -16.64 15.89 15.46
N GLU A 496 -15.36 16.15 15.69
CA GLU A 496 -14.66 17.28 15.08
C GLU A 496 -14.54 17.16 13.55
N LEU A 497 -14.25 15.98 13.03
CA LEU A 497 -14.17 15.74 11.59
C LEU A 497 -15.54 15.90 10.91
N ALA A 498 -16.63 15.44 11.55
CA ALA A 498 -17.99 15.67 11.08
C ALA A 498 -18.35 17.15 11.02
N ALA A 499 -17.97 17.91 12.07
CA ALA A 499 -18.15 19.36 12.09
C ALA A 499 -17.33 20.06 10.97
N LEU A 500 -16.10 19.61 10.70
CA LEU A 500 -15.29 20.14 9.60
C LEU A 500 -15.91 19.81 8.24
N LEU A 501 -16.49 18.61 8.07
CA LEU A 501 -17.20 18.24 6.84
C LEU A 501 -18.42 19.14 6.60
N ALA A 502 -19.17 19.45 7.64
CA ALA A 502 -20.28 20.40 7.53
C ALA A 502 -19.80 21.81 7.14
N ARG A 503 -18.71 22.29 7.75
CA ARG A 503 -18.09 23.59 7.48
C ARG A 503 -17.48 23.66 6.08
N SER A 504 -16.95 22.57 5.55
CA SER A 504 -16.35 22.54 4.20
C SER A 504 -17.32 22.95 3.07
N LYS A 505 -18.63 22.86 3.31
CA LYS A 505 -19.68 23.39 2.40
C LYS A 505 -19.72 24.91 2.31
N GLN A 506 -19.06 25.61 3.25
CA GLN A 506 -19.00 27.07 3.32
C GLN A 506 -17.64 27.61 2.85
N VAL A 507 -16.82 26.76 2.21
CA VAL A 507 -15.54 27.19 1.66
C VAL A 507 -15.79 28.14 0.49
N GLY A 508 -15.09 29.28 0.52
CA GLY A 508 -15.11 30.26 -0.56
C GLY A 508 -13.73 30.40 -1.23
N LEU A 509 -13.74 30.82 -2.49
CA LEU A 509 -12.55 31.00 -3.30
C LEU A 509 -12.26 32.48 -3.53
N ARG A 510 -10.98 32.82 -3.64
CA ARG A 510 -10.51 34.15 -4.04
C ARG A 510 -10.52 34.34 -5.55
N ALA A 511 -10.33 33.24 -6.29
CA ALA A 511 -10.33 33.22 -7.76
C ALA A 511 -11.36 32.25 -8.30
N GLY A 512 -12.22 32.70 -9.20
CA GLY A 512 -13.33 31.90 -9.77
C GLY A 512 -13.03 31.20 -11.10
N ASN A 513 -11.76 31.19 -11.55
CA ASN A 513 -11.39 30.49 -12.78
C ASN A 513 -11.37 28.96 -12.59
N LEU A 514 -11.76 28.22 -13.65
CA LEU A 514 -11.82 26.76 -13.66
C LEU A 514 -10.52 26.09 -14.14
N ASP A 515 -9.68 26.82 -14.84
CA ASP A 515 -8.37 26.36 -15.32
C ASP A 515 -7.38 26.19 -14.17
N ALA A 516 -6.07 26.29 -14.40
CA ALA A 516 -5.02 26.05 -13.40
C ALA A 516 -5.22 26.85 -12.08
N ASN A 517 -6.13 26.37 -11.22
CA ASN A 517 -6.52 26.99 -9.95
C ASN A 517 -6.27 26.02 -8.77
N PRO A 518 -5.12 26.11 -8.08
CA PRO A 518 -4.81 25.23 -6.93
C PRO A 518 -5.78 25.38 -5.75
N GLU A 519 -6.35 26.58 -5.55
CA GLU A 519 -7.33 26.83 -4.48
C GLU A 519 -8.64 26.08 -4.75
N LEU A 520 -9.13 26.10 -6.00
CA LEU A 520 -10.29 25.31 -6.43
C LEU A 520 -10.03 23.80 -6.26
N VAL A 521 -8.84 23.32 -6.66
CA VAL A 521 -8.46 21.92 -6.49
C VAL A 521 -8.55 21.50 -5.04
N LEU A 522 -7.98 22.28 -4.12
CA LEU A 522 -8.03 22.00 -2.70
C LEU A 522 -9.45 22.05 -2.14
N ALA A 523 -10.21 23.08 -2.46
CA ALA A 523 -11.59 23.26 -2.00
C ALA A 523 -12.50 22.10 -2.46
N TYR A 524 -12.31 21.64 -3.70
CA TYR A 524 -13.05 20.51 -4.25
C TYR A 524 -12.71 19.17 -3.60
N ARG A 525 -11.43 18.95 -3.24
CA ARG A 525 -10.97 17.70 -2.62
C ARG A 525 -11.24 17.62 -1.12
N LEU A 526 -11.26 18.74 -0.42
CA LEU A 526 -11.36 18.78 1.03
C LEU A 526 -12.55 18.01 1.62
N PRO A 527 -13.79 18.12 1.12
CA PRO A 527 -14.90 17.30 1.64
C PRO A 527 -14.65 15.80 1.50
N ARG A 528 -13.98 15.39 0.40
CA ARG A 528 -13.61 13.99 0.14
C ARG A 528 -12.53 13.48 1.08
N MET A 529 -11.51 14.31 1.34
CA MET A 529 -10.48 14.01 2.35
C MET A 529 -11.11 13.85 3.74
N LEU A 530 -12.06 14.71 4.10
CA LEU A 530 -12.78 14.63 5.38
C LEU A 530 -13.67 13.38 5.48
N LYS A 531 -14.30 12.95 4.39
CA LYS A 531 -15.03 11.67 4.36
C LYS A 531 -14.11 10.48 4.59
N VAL A 532 -12.94 10.47 3.97
CA VAL A 532 -11.92 9.43 4.18
C VAL A 532 -11.44 9.45 5.64
N ALA A 533 -11.13 10.63 6.18
CA ALA A 533 -10.68 10.79 7.56
C ALA A 533 -11.74 10.31 8.58
N LEU A 534 -13.03 10.64 8.35
CA LEU A 534 -14.15 10.14 9.15
C LEU A 534 -14.25 8.61 9.10
N THR A 535 -14.11 8.02 7.92
CA THR A 535 -14.16 6.56 7.75
C THR A 535 -13.05 5.87 8.55
N VAL A 536 -11.82 6.43 8.51
CA VAL A 536 -10.68 5.93 9.30
C VAL A 536 -10.94 6.06 10.81
N ALA A 537 -11.38 7.24 11.26
CA ALA A 537 -11.60 7.51 12.68
C ALA A 537 -12.74 6.66 13.25
N LEU A 538 -13.84 6.51 12.51
CA LEU A 538 -14.99 5.70 12.94
C LEU A 538 -14.63 4.21 12.99
N GLY A 539 -13.92 3.69 11.98
CA GLY A 539 -13.42 2.31 11.97
C GLY A 539 -12.51 2.03 13.16
N ALA A 540 -11.58 2.96 13.46
CA ALA A 540 -10.69 2.86 14.62
C ALA A 540 -11.43 2.93 15.97
N LEU A 541 -12.47 3.74 16.06
CA LEU A 541 -13.31 3.87 17.27
C LEU A 541 -14.06 2.57 17.55
N GLN A 542 -14.69 2.00 16.53
CA GLN A 542 -15.53 0.80 16.68
C GLN A 542 -14.72 -0.47 16.91
N ARG A 543 -13.52 -0.60 16.35
CA ARG A 543 -12.64 -1.76 16.58
C ARG A 543 -12.01 -1.72 17.97
N THR A 544 -12.57 -2.48 18.89
CA THR A 544 -12.17 -2.53 20.31
C THR A 544 -11.14 -3.65 20.57
N GLU A 545 -10.05 -3.63 19.83
CA GLU A 545 -8.89 -4.53 19.98
C GLU A 545 -7.60 -3.81 19.59
N SER A 546 -6.46 -4.47 19.76
CA SER A 546 -5.17 -4.07 19.18
C SER A 546 -4.66 -5.17 18.27
N ARG A 547 -4.49 -4.86 16.96
CA ARG A 547 -4.01 -5.78 15.93
C ARG A 547 -3.04 -5.06 14.99
N GLY A 548 -1.82 -5.58 14.85
CA GLY A 548 -0.81 -5.00 13.97
C GLY A 548 -0.54 -3.52 14.25
N ALA A 549 -0.76 -2.68 13.26
CA ALA A 549 -0.58 -1.23 13.36
C ALA A 549 -1.75 -0.50 14.02
N HIS A 550 -2.93 -1.12 14.13
CA HIS A 550 -4.05 -0.60 14.90
C HIS A 550 -3.83 -0.90 16.39
N PHE A 551 -3.47 0.11 17.17
CA PHE A 551 -3.19 -0.06 18.59
C PHE A 551 -4.10 0.84 19.45
N ARG A 552 -4.91 0.19 20.31
CA ARG A 552 -5.83 0.80 21.26
C ARG A 552 -5.25 0.68 22.67
N GLU A 553 -4.88 1.82 23.29
CA GLU A 553 -4.36 1.84 24.68
C GLU A 553 -5.40 1.34 25.68
N ASP A 554 -6.69 1.58 25.41
CA ASP A 554 -7.84 1.12 26.20
C ASP A 554 -8.28 -0.32 25.88
N HIS A 555 -7.82 -0.91 24.74
CA HIS A 555 -8.06 -2.29 24.34
C HIS A 555 -6.77 -2.94 23.84
N PRO A 556 -5.76 -3.17 24.71
CA PRO A 556 -4.42 -3.57 24.28
C PRO A 556 -4.30 -5.04 23.83
N ALA A 557 -5.34 -5.85 24.03
CA ALA A 557 -5.36 -7.25 23.60
C ALA A 557 -5.75 -7.38 22.13
N ARG A 558 -5.18 -8.38 21.43
CA ARG A 558 -5.72 -8.88 20.16
C ARG A 558 -6.88 -9.83 20.47
N ASN A 559 -8.00 -9.61 19.81
CA ASN A 559 -9.21 -10.40 20.05
C ASN A 559 -9.65 -11.14 18.77
N ASP A 560 -9.12 -12.36 18.57
CA ASP A 560 -9.45 -13.17 17.41
C ASP A 560 -10.89 -13.71 17.46
N ARG A 561 -11.48 -13.86 18.64
CA ARG A 561 -12.85 -14.34 18.78
C ARG A 561 -13.89 -13.39 18.19
N ASP A 562 -13.76 -12.09 18.46
CA ASP A 562 -14.77 -11.11 18.11
C ASP A 562 -14.33 -10.20 16.94
N TRP A 563 -13.02 -10.06 16.71
CA TRP A 563 -12.45 -9.08 15.77
C TRP A 563 -11.61 -9.67 14.63
N LEU A 564 -11.60 -10.99 14.43
CA LEU A 564 -10.97 -11.58 13.25
C LEU A 564 -11.88 -11.38 12.03
N ASN A 565 -12.04 -10.12 11.64
CA ASN A 565 -12.87 -9.66 10.53
C ASN A 565 -12.29 -8.45 9.82
N ARG A 566 -12.76 -8.20 8.61
CA ARG A 566 -12.55 -6.96 7.86
C ARG A 566 -13.63 -5.97 8.23
N THR A 567 -13.25 -4.73 8.46
CA THR A 567 -14.18 -3.61 8.52
C THR A 567 -14.55 -3.22 7.08
N LEU A 568 -15.83 -3.09 6.80
CA LEU A 568 -16.36 -2.60 5.54
C LEU A 568 -17.06 -1.27 5.76
N ALA A 569 -16.59 -0.22 5.09
CA ALA A 569 -17.20 1.10 5.17
C ALA A 569 -17.91 1.45 3.86
N PHE A 570 -19.07 2.05 3.95
CA PHE A 570 -19.82 2.59 2.83
C PHE A 570 -20.54 3.88 3.23
N TRP A 571 -20.90 4.71 2.25
CA TRP A 571 -21.57 5.98 2.50
C TRP A 571 -22.91 6.01 1.78
N PRO A 572 -24.01 5.70 2.47
CA PRO A 572 -25.33 5.76 1.86
C PRO A 572 -25.64 7.16 1.32
N GLU A 573 -26.31 7.22 0.19
CA GLU A 573 -26.71 8.50 -0.41
C GLU A 573 -27.59 9.31 0.55
N GLY A 574 -27.23 10.56 0.77
CA GLY A 574 -27.95 11.47 1.67
C GLY A 574 -27.52 11.39 3.14
N ASP A 575 -26.76 10.40 3.56
CA ASP A 575 -26.29 10.28 4.94
C ASP A 575 -25.18 11.27 5.26
N ALA A 576 -25.15 11.73 6.51
CA ALA A 576 -24.11 12.63 7.01
C ALA A 576 -22.85 11.90 7.46
N MET A 577 -22.92 10.59 7.71
CA MET A 577 -21.87 9.75 8.27
C MET A 577 -21.73 8.44 7.47
N PRO A 578 -20.53 7.83 7.44
CA PRO A 578 -20.36 6.50 6.89
C PRO A 578 -21.02 5.45 7.77
N SER A 579 -21.48 4.37 7.17
CA SER A 579 -21.90 3.15 7.85
C SER A 579 -20.80 2.10 7.81
N LEU A 580 -20.69 1.29 8.87
CA LEU A 580 -19.76 0.17 8.94
C LEU A 580 -20.49 -1.16 8.98
N ASP A 581 -19.88 -2.14 8.33
CA ASP A 581 -20.25 -3.56 8.33
C ASP A 581 -18.98 -4.40 8.51
N TYR A 582 -19.11 -5.71 8.72
CA TYR A 582 -17.97 -6.58 9.01
C TYR A 582 -18.06 -7.87 8.20
N GLU A 583 -16.92 -8.28 7.63
CA GLU A 583 -16.76 -9.52 6.88
C GLU A 583 -15.79 -10.44 7.65
N SER A 584 -16.30 -11.55 8.17
CA SER A 584 -15.49 -12.49 8.96
C SER A 584 -14.43 -13.20 8.12
N LEU A 585 -13.26 -13.42 8.72
CA LEU A 585 -12.23 -14.30 8.19
C LEU A 585 -12.46 -15.71 8.75
N ASP A 586 -12.81 -16.67 7.87
CA ASP A 586 -13.11 -18.04 8.26
C ASP A 586 -11.84 -18.81 8.64
N VAL A 587 -11.65 -19.05 9.94
CA VAL A 587 -10.50 -19.77 10.48
C VAL A 587 -10.38 -21.17 9.90
N MET A 588 -11.50 -21.86 9.60
CA MET A 588 -11.48 -23.21 9.06
C MET A 588 -10.95 -23.29 7.62
N GLN A 589 -10.88 -22.16 6.92
CA GLN A 589 -10.26 -22.05 5.59
C GLN A 589 -8.80 -21.58 5.63
N MET A 590 -8.27 -21.25 6.80
CA MET A 590 -6.89 -20.78 6.93
C MET A 590 -5.90 -21.94 6.83
N GLU A 591 -4.83 -21.75 6.08
CA GLU A 591 -3.68 -22.65 6.05
C GLU A 591 -2.81 -22.46 7.31
N LEU A 592 -2.69 -21.24 7.80
CA LEU A 592 -2.02 -20.88 9.03
C LEU A 592 -3.04 -20.31 10.02
N PRO A 593 -3.59 -21.12 10.94
CA PRO A 593 -4.53 -20.65 11.95
C PRO A 593 -3.94 -19.54 12.84
N PRO A 594 -4.78 -18.67 13.44
CA PRO A 594 -4.32 -17.59 14.31
C PRO A 594 -3.47 -18.10 15.48
N GLY A 595 -2.36 -17.41 15.73
CA GLY A 595 -1.43 -17.73 16.81
C GLY A 595 -0.61 -16.51 17.22
N PHE A 596 0.42 -16.69 18.02
CA PHE A 596 1.36 -15.65 18.39
C PHE A 596 2.42 -15.47 17.30
N ARG A 597 2.66 -14.25 16.87
CA ARG A 597 3.62 -13.95 15.79
C ARG A 597 5.10 -13.84 16.26
N GLY A 598 5.36 -14.07 17.56
CA GLY A 598 6.71 -14.02 18.14
C GLY A 598 7.14 -12.63 18.64
N TYR A 599 6.35 -11.59 18.38
CA TYR A 599 6.61 -10.20 18.79
C TYR A 599 5.29 -9.40 18.87
N GLY A 600 5.34 -8.18 19.42
CA GLY A 600 4.19 -7.27 19.51
C GLY A 600 3.23 -7.64 20.63
N VAL A 601 1.92 -7.60 20.38
CA VAL A 601 0.87 -7.88 21.36
C VAL A 601 0.92 -9.32 21.81
N LYS A 602 1.11 -9.55 23.12
CA LYS A 602 1.20 -10.89 23.73
C LYS A 602 -0.14 -11.37 24.30
N ASN A 603 -1.01 -10.46 24.68
CA ASN A 603 -2.33 -10.78 25.20
C ASN A 603 -3.30 -11.02 24.05
N ILE A 604 -3.73 -12.27 23.88
CA ILE A 604 -4.56 -12.71 22.76
C ILE A 604 -5.80 -13.42 23.31
N VAL A 605 -6.97 -12.96 22.88
CA VAL A 605 -8.23 -13.70 23.04
C VAL A 605 -8.38 -14.60 21.81
N GLU A 606 -8.17 -15.90 22.00
CA GLU A 606 -8.12 -16.87 20.91
C GLU A 606 -9.49 -17.11 20.26
N HIS A 607 -9.48 -17.40 18.97
CA HIS A 607 -10.66 -17.84 18.25
C HIS A 607 -10.97 -19.30 18.59
N PRO A 608 -12.23 -19.66 18.89
CA PRO A 608 -12.59 -21.01 19.35
C PRO A 608 -12.26 -22.14 18.35
N ALA A 609 -12.25 -21.84 17.06
CA ALA A 609 -11.91 -22.82 16.02
C ALA A 609 -10.40 -22.97 15.77
N SER A 610 -9.53 -22.14 16.36
CA SER A 610 -8.08 -22.16 16.04
C SER A 610 -7.43 -23.50 16.37
N ALA A 611 -7.70 -24.07 17.52
CA ALA A 611 -7.12 -25.35 17.94
C ALA A 611 -7.59 -26.52 17.06
N MET A 612 -8.88 -26.56 16.70
CA MET A 612 -9.44 -27.56 15.79
C MET A 612 -8.80 -27.46 14.41
N ARG A 613 -8.70 -26.23 13.86
CA ARG A 613 -8.07 -26.04 12.56
C ARG A 613 -6.58 -26.37 12.56
N GLN A 614 -5.86 -26.06 13.66
CA GLN A 614 -4.46 -26.44 13.79
C GLN A 614 -4.28 -27.97 13.74
N ALA A 615 -5.14 -28.73 14.42
CA ALA A 615 -5.09 -30.19 14.38
C ALA A 615 -5.31 -30.75 12.96
N GLU A 616 -6.28 -30.22 12.20
CA GLU A 616 -6.48 -30.60 10.80
C GLU A 616 -5.26 -30.27 9.91
N VAL A 617 -4.64 -29.11 10.14
CA VAL A 617 -3.41 -28.71 9.41
C VAL A 617 -2.28 -29.68 9.72
N ASP A 618 -2.08 -30.05 10.99
CA ASP A 618 -1.03 -30.97 11.43
C ASP A 618 -1.21 -32.35 10.81
N GLU A 619 -2.44 -32.88 10.75
CA GLU A 619 -2.78 -34.14 10.06
C GLU A 619 -2.40 -34.09 8.56
N VAL A 620 -2.71 -32.99 7.88
CA VAL A 620 -2.35 -32.83 6.47
C VAL A 620 -0.83 -32.73 6.29
N VAL A 621 -0.13 -32.03 7.18
CA VAL A 621 1.33 -31.92 7.16
C VAL A 621 1.99 -33.28 7.34
N GLU A 622 1.49 -34.11 8.25
CA GLU A 622 1.98 -35.47 8.48
C GLU A 622 1.69 -36.39 7.28
N ALA A 623 0.46 -36.34 6.76
CA ALA A 623 0.03 -37.22 5.67
C ALA A 623 0.66 -36.85 4.31
N LYS A 624 1.08 -35.61 4.12
CA LYS A 624 1.58 -35.08 2.83
C LYS A 624 2.96 -34.44 3.01
N PRO A 625 4.06 -35.22 2.95
CA PRO A 625 5.41 -34.69 3.10
C PRO A 625 5.83 -33.75 1.95
N ASP A 626 5.23 -33.90 0.75
CA ASP A 626 5.48 -33.02 -0.39
C ASP A 626 4.77 -31.67 -0.21
N ARG A 627 5.54 -30.60 -0.32
CA ARG A 627 5.11 -29.21 -0.16
C ARG A 627 3.93 -28.83 -1.07
N TYR A 628 3.96 -29.22 -2.32
CA TYR A 628 2.92 -28.86 -3.29
C TYR A 628 1.61 -29.61 -3.02
N SER A 629 1.71 -30.84 -2.54
CA SER A 629 0.55 -31.63 -2.12
C SER A 629 -0.11 -31.04 -0.87
N ARG A 630 0.68 -30.56 0.09
CA ARG A 630 0.17 -29.80 1.25
C ARG A 630 -0.55 -28.53 0.85
N GLN A 631 0.08 -27.69 0.02
CA GLN A 631 -0.55 -26.45 -0.49
C GLN A 631 -1.89 -26.75 -1.17
N SER A 632 -1.95 -27.77 -2.00
CA SER A 632 -3.18 -28.13 -2.73
C SER A 632 -4.30 -28.62 -1.81
N ALA A 633 -3.95 -29.22 -0.67
CA ALA A 633 -4.92 -29.72 0.31
C ALA A 633 -5.41 -28.60 1.24
N LEU A 634 -4.50 -27.76 1.73
CA LEU A 634 -4.80 -26.73 2.73
C LEU A 634 -5.34 -25.44 2.12
N MET A 635 -4.80 -25.07 0.95
CA MET A 635 -5.12 -23.80 0.29
C MET A 635 -5.03 -23.96 -1.24
N PRO A 636 -6.09 -24.37 -1.94
CA PRO A 636 -6.07 -24.61 -3.38
C PRO A 636 -6.09 -23.31 -4.20
N PHE A 637 -5.20 -22.36 -3.86
CA PHE A 637 -5.14 -21.00 -4.45
C PHE A 637 -4.84 -20.98 -5.94
N LYS A 638 -4.21 -22.03 -6.49
CA LYS A 638 -3.80 -22.03 -7.92
C LYS A 638 -4.98 -21.95 -8.88
N GLN A 639 -6.15 -22.45 -8.48
CA GLN A 639 -7.37 -22.33 -9.28
C GLN A 639 -7.87 -20.87 -9.37
N LEU A 640 -7.48 -20.02 -8.41
CA LEU A 640 -7.79 -18.59 -8.40
C LEU A 640 -6.88 -17.79 -9.33
N LEU A 641 -5.70 -18.33 -9.69
CA LEU A 641 -4.82 -17.65 -10.63
C LEU A 641 -5.44 -17.58 -12.04
N PRO A 642 -5.16 -16.54 -12.82
CA PRO A 642 -5.49 -16.51 -14.24
C PRO A 642 -4.95 -17.75 -14.96
N ALA A 643 -5.66 -18.24 -15.98
CA ALA A 643 -5.31 -19.49 -16.69
C ALA A 643 -3.84 -19.52 -17.12
N ARG A 644 -3.31 -18.40 -17.58
CA ARG A 644 -1.92 -18.21 -17.99
C ARG A 644 -0.90 -18.54 -16.88
N TYR A 645 -1.26 -18.37 -15.61
CA TYR A 645 -0.36 -18.54 -14.45
C TYR A 645 -0.61 -19.81 -13.64
N ARG A 646 -1.51 -20.70 -14.08
CA ARG A 646 -1.87 -21.95 -13.35
C ARG A 646 -0.84 -23.07 -13.53
N GLY A 647 -0.11 -23.10 -14.63
CA GLY A 647 0.84 -24.16 -14.98
C GLY A 647 2.04 -24.24 -14.02
N ARG A 648 2.64 -25.43 -13.91
CA ARG A 648 3.86 -25.66 -13.09
C ARG A 648 5.04 -24.81 -13.58
N ASN A 649 5.11 -24.54 -14.89
CA ASN A 649 6.16 -23.78 -15.57
C ASN A 649 5.79 -22.31 -15.84
N ALA A 650 4.61 -21.86 -15.39
CA ALA A 650 4.16 -20.47 -15.55
C ALA A 650 5.14 -19.40 -14.98
N ARG A 651 6.20 -19.84 -14.30
CA ARG A 651 7.28 -18.99 -13.80
C ARG A 651 8.41 -18.78 -14.80
N LEU A 652 8.55 -19.66 -15.79
CA LEU A 652 9.71 -19.75 -16.68
C LEU A 652 9.38 -19.53 -18.17
N ASP A 653 8.12 -19.70 -18.55
CA ASP A 653 7.73 -19.87 -19.96
C ASP A 653 7.63 -18.58 -20.79
N GLU A 654 8.03 -17.42 -20.24
CA GLU A 654 7.82 -16.13 -20.90
C GLU A 654 9.07 -15.22 -20.98
N PHE A 655 10.25 -15.82 -20.93
CA PHE A 655 11.50 -15.07 -21.13
C PHE A 655 12.19 -15.44 -22.44
#